data_cc1bc35f41f375b2ccc4fe40e49c2939
#
_entry.id   cc1bc35f41f375b2ccc4fe40e49c2939
#
_cell.length_a   1.000
_cell.length_b   1.000
_cell.length_c   1.000
_cell.angle_alpha   90.00
_cell.angle_beta   90.00
_cell.angle_gamma   90.00
#
_symmetry.space_group_name_H-M   'P 1'
#
loop_
_entity.id
_entity.type
_entity.pdbx_description
1 polymer ?
#
loop_
_entity_poly.entity_id
_entity_poly.type
_entity_poly.pdbx_seq_one_letter_code
_entity_poly.pdbx_strand_id
1 'polypeptide(L)'
;MTNGNDFVELEECISNPGFTEHGAEESRDSTEKNRGTTEENRESTEETRDSTATSVDPTGGGQQDACTEYTQIKPYAGMPKEVLLLYSSQARYRVPRQILFWLLILCVLALVALTITVIALSPPCLGWWRASPLYQIYPRSFRDSDGDGVGDLKGIIEQLSHFEYLNIKSVWISPFYRSPMRDFGYDVEDFREVDPVFGTMQDFEELLAQMHNRGLKLIMDFIPNHTSDRHRWFNLSRSRDEHYKDYYLWTDCNATAPRPNNWVSVFGNSSWTYDEVRGQCYLHQFLKEQPDLNFRNPHVRREMIDILRFWLEKGVDGFRMAAVKRLLEASHLRSEPLTDPSKPPEAFPSQWELHHDYTTSQLGLHQLLQEWRAEMDVYSREPGRYRFMVTESYDHEEVDKTMMYYGSPLVKESDFPFNFYLLDLPRNPSGLWVQHLVLLWMSNMPAGRWPNWVVGNHDNGRIASSAGRGYTRVINMLILTLPGTPTTYYGEEIGMENINIPHSQIQDPAGKYNPSAGRDPQRSPMQWTGDMNAGFSNVTNATWLPVHPDYSSVNVETQKADSGSVLAQYRLLSRLRQSELPLQRGWFCPVHADTNVFSFLRELDGLDHAFLVLLNFGKEATVTDLSAVAELPDWLTVVMTTASGAGGRRLPKASLPSEAGEGLVLQYSSGRRYHARPDARCFVSEKACYLRVVNLLYKC
;
A
#
# COMPACT_ATOMS: atom_id res chain seq x y z
N MET A 1 -3.94 15.46 -25.81
CA MET A 1 -4.82 14.37 -25.33
C MET A 1 -4.53 14.25 -23.85
N THR A 2 -5.36 14.88 -23.04
CA THR A 2 -5.22 14.95 -21.58
C THR A 2 -5.68 13.65 -20.96
N ASN A 3 -4.82 13.06 -20.14
CA ASN A 3 -5.03 11.79 -19.45
C ASN A 3 -6.21 11.88 -18.47
N GLY A 4 -7.18 10.99 -18.65
CA GLY A 4 -8.38 10.86 -17.80
C GLY A 4 -8.15 10.22 -16.42
N ASN A 5 -6.90 10.22 -15.90
CA ASN A 5 -6.59 9.60 -14.61
C ASN A 5 -6.68 10.57 -13.42
N ASP A 6 -6.80 11.89 -13.68
CA ASP A 6 -6.76 12.89 -12.61
C ASP A 6 -8.10 13.07 -11.88
N PHE A 7 -9.20 12.56 -12.45
CA PHE A 7 -10.54 12.68 -11.85
C PHE A 7 -10.86 11.59 -10.80
N VAL A 8 -10.15 10.49 -10.81
CA VAL A 8 -10.43 9.33 -9.94
C VAL A 8 -10.02 9.56 -8.48
N GLU A 9 -9.06 10.46 -8.25
CA GLU A 9 -8.50 10.69 -6.90
C GLU A 9 -9.25 11.76 -6.08
N LEU A 10 -10.15 12.54 -6.70
CA LEU A 10 -10.82 13.66 -6.02
C LEU A 10 -11.93 13.25 -5.04
N GLU A 11 -12.61 12.13 -5.29
CA GLU A 11 -13.71 11.68 -4.41
C GLU A 11 -13.23 11.10 -3.07
N GLU A 12 -12.04 10.49 -3.02
CA GLU A 12 -11.50 9.97 -1.75
C GLU A 12 -11.14 11.09 -0.74
N CYS A 13 -10.90 12.31 -1.22
CA CYS A 13 -10.62 13.44 -0.35
C CYS A 13 -11.87 14.06 0.27
N ILE A 14 -13.03 13.89 -0.37
CA ILE A 14 -14.29 14.51 0.06
C ILE A 14 -15.00 13.64 1.12
N SER A 15 -14.68 12.35 1.21
CA SER A 15 -15.36 11.38 2.05
C SER A 15 -14.78 11.18 3.46
N ASN A 16 -13.98 12.11 3.99
CA ASN A 16 -13.45 12.01 5.35
C ASN A 16 -13.93 13.16 6.25
N PRO A 17 -15.18 13.11 6.78
CA PRO A 17 -15.64 14.05 7.79
C PRO A 17 -15.29 13.51 9.17
N GLY A 18 -14.23 14.01 9.73
CA GLY A 18 -14.01 13.97 11.17
C GLY A 18 -14.92 14.98 11.87
N PHE A 19 -16.16 14.62 12.14
CA PHE A 19 -16.98 15.27 13.17
C PHE A 19 -17.81 14.21 13.88
N THR A 20 -17.48 14.01 15.13
CA THR A 20 -18.29 13.31 16.12
C THR A 20 -19.30 14.28 16.71
N GLU A 21 -20.57 13.98 16.61
CA GLU A 21 -21.57 14.49 17.55
C GLU A 21 -22.15 13.33 18.35
N HIS A 22 -22.20 13.58 19.65
CA HIS A 22 -22.77 12.72 20.68
C HIS A 22 -24.30 12.82 20.71
N GLY A 23 -24.94 11.67 20.93
CA GLY A 23 -25.97 11.58 21.97
C GLY A 23 -27.39 11.36 21.54
N ALA A 24 -27.87 10.25 22.05
CA ALA A 24 -29.12 9.92 22.68
C ALA A 24 -30.00 8.87 21.96
N GLU A 25 -30.12 7.80 22.71
CA GLU A 25 -31.07 6.67 22.60
C GLU A 25 -32.54 7.12 22.52
N GLU A 26 -33.34 6.40 21.77
CA GLU A 26 -34.49 5.69 22.34
C GLU A 26 -35.20 4.77 21.34
N SER A 27 -35.66 3.69 21.91
CA SER A 27 -36.14 2.42 21.42
C SER A 27 -37.58 2.38 20.88
N ARG A 28 -37.86 1.24 20.25
CA ARG A 28 -39.12 0.47 20.05
C ARG A 28 -39.73 0.54 18.65
N ASP A 29 -39.74 -0.55 18.05
CA ASP A 29 -40.41 -1.86 18.07
C ASP A 29 -41.57 -1.99 17.10
N SER A 30 -41.52 -3.05 16.35
CA SER A 30 -42.54 -3.96 15.82
C SER A 30 -43.32 -3.67 14.54
N THR A 31 -43.14 -4.64 13.70
CA THR A 31 -44.12 -5.51 12.99
C THR A 31 -44.76 -5.06 11.68
N GLU A 32 -44.40 -5.81 10.71
CA GLU A 32 -45.17 -6.76 9.86
C GLU A 32 -46.02 -6.25 8.68
N LYS A 33 -45.67 -6.83 7.56
CA LYS A 33 -46.45 -7.53 6.51
C LYS A 33 -47.17 -6.78 5.37
N ASN A 34 -46.69 -7.14 4.25
CA ASN A 34 -47.32 -7.83 3.10
C ASN A 34 -48.02 -7.07 1.96
N ARG A 35 -47.51 -7.42 0.78
CA ARG A 35 -48.20 -7.71 -0.50
C ARG A 35 -49.03 -6.58 -1.12
N GLY A 36 -48.81 -6.26 -2.34
CA GLY A 36 -48.85 -6.99 -3.58
C GLY A 36 -49.27 -6.11 -4.73
N THR A 37 -48.63 -6.28 -5.82
CA THR A 37 -49.05 -6.38 -7.20
C THR A 37 -49.82 -5.27 -7.91
N THR A 38 -49.20 -4.91 -9.01
CA THR A 38 -49.68 -4.81 -10.42
C THR A 38 -50.36 -3.53 -10.90
N GLU A 39 -49.66 -2.95 -11.86
CA GLU A 39 -50.03 -2.70 -13.27
C GLU A 39 -51.08 -1.59 -13.57
N GLU A 40 -50.63 -0.76 -14.36
CA GLU A 40 -50.87 -0.37 -15.75
C GLU A 40 -51.72 0.88 -16.02
N ASN A 41 -51.11 1.79 -16.72
CA ASN A 41 -51.49 2.44 -17.98
C ASN A 41 -52.60 3.51 -18.09
N ARG A 42 -52.15 4.54 -18.79
CA ARG A 42 -52.77 5.33 -19.84
C ARG A 42 -53.57 6.59 -19.49
N GLU A 43 -52.98 7.65 -19.90
CA GLU A 43 -53.27 8.52 -21.07
C GLU A 43 -54.58 9.31 -21.07
N SER A 44 -54.43 10.57 -21.21
CA SER A 44 -54.92 11.49 -22.24
C SER A 44 -56.11 12.40 -21.91
N THR A 45 -55.82 13.64 -22.24
CA THR A 45 -56.60 14.66 -22.99
C THR A 45 -57.81 15.31 -22.36
N GLU A 46 -57.65 16.61 -22.20
CA GLU A 46 -58.31 17.75 -22.94
C GLU A 46 -59.84 17.89 -22.83
N GLU A 47 -60.25 19.01 -22.54
CA GLU A 47 -61.00 20.06 -23.20
C GLU A 47 -62.20 20.68 -22.40
N THR A 48 -62.05 21.97 -22.20
CA THR A 48 -62.93 23.12 -22.48
C THR A 48 -64.42 23.07 -22.37
N ARG A 49 -64.94 24.24 -21.99
CA ARG A 49 -66.17 24.96 -22.25
C ARG A 49 -67.22 25.01 -21.12
N ASP A 50 -67.44 26.14 -20.62
CA ASP A 50 -68.07 27.38 -21.06
C ASP A 50 -69.60 27.40 -20.82
N SER A 51 -70.03 28.51 -20.32
CA SER A 51 -71.29 29.19 -20.48
C SER A 51 -72.43 28.97 -19.47
N THR A 52 -72.80 30.05 -18.95
CA THR A 52 -73.95 30.97 -19.02
C THR A 52 -75.10 30.74 -18.01
N ALA A 53 -75.24 31.70 -17.18
CA ALA A 53 -76.32 32.75 -17.08
C ALA A 53 -77.75 32.24 -16.79
N THR A 54 -78.34 32.75 -15.81
CA THR A 54 -79.47 33.71 -15.77
C THR A 54 -80.20 33.66 -14.42
N SER A 55 -80.22 34.78 -13.76
CA SER A 55 -81.27 35.72 -13.36
C SER A 55 -82.59 35.10 -12.80
N VAL A 56 -83.04 35.61 -11.69
CA VAL A 56 -84.24 36.41 -11.44
C VAL A 56 -84.36 36.65 -9.91
N ASP A 57 -84.52 37.90 -9.60
CA ASP A 57 -85.01 38.48 -8.35
C ASP A 57 -86.59 38.37 -8.38
N PRO A 58 -87.44 38.79 -7.43
CA PRO A 58 -87.18 39.58 -6.22
C PRO A 58 -88.07 39.27 -5.01
N THR A 59 -87.94 40.15 -4.01
CA THR A 59 -88.93 40.64 -3.03
C THR A 59 -88.95 40.02 -1.65
N GLY A 60 -88.80 40.94 -0.70
CA GLY A 60 -89.56 40.95 0.56
C GLY A 60 -88.82 41.18 1.85
N GLY A 61 -88.67 42.43 2.21
CA GLY A 61 -88.95 43.10 3.46
C GLY A 61 -88.44 42.56 4.81
N GLY A 62 -87.82 43.44 5.55
CA GLY A 62 -87.98 43.41 6.99
C GLY A 62 -86.70 43.59 7.88
N GLN A 63 -86.50 44.83 8.29
CA GLN A 63 -86.03 45.31 9.60
C GLN A 63 -84.70 44.85 10.17
N GLN A 64 -83.87 45.87 10.29
CA GLN A 64 -82.90 46.22 11.29
C GLN A 64 -82.64 45.27 12.47
N ASP A 65 -81.43 44.85 12.59
CA ASP A 65 -80.76 44.93 13.88
C ASP A 65 -79.22 45.10 13.67
N ALA A 66 -78.65 46.11 14.33
CA ALA A 66 -77.30 46.48 14.28
C ALA A 66 -76.45 45.42 15.04
N CYS A 67 -75.63 44.71 14.34
CA CYS A 67 -74.51 43.98 14.91
C CYS A 67 -73.23 44.48 14.29
N THR A 68 -72.39 45.05 15.12
CA THR A 68 -71.04 45.49 14.86
C THR A 68 -70.23 44.39 14.21
N GLU A 69 -69.95 44.57 12.93
CA GLU A 69 -69.04 43.75 12.15
C GLU A 69 -67.62 44.07 12.65
N TYR A 70 -67.06 43.18 13.48
CA TYR A 70 -65.62 43.12 13.72
C TYR A 70 -64.97 42.70 12.41
N THR A 71 -64.49 43.67 11.64
CA THR A 71 -63.57 43.44 10.56
C THR A 71 -62.35 42.71 11.13
N GLN A 72 -62.28 41.40 10.87
CA GLN A 72 -61.02 40.65 11.04
C GLN A 72 -59.97 41.30 10.12
N ILE A 73 -59.11 42.10 10.71
CA ILE A 73 -57.85 42.55 10.07
C ILE A 73 -57.05 41.29 9.79
N LYS A 74 -57.05 40.81 8.54
CA LYS A 74 -56.15 39.78 8.10
C LYS A 74 -54.75 40.26 8.35
N PRO A 75 -53.95 39.65 9.22
CA PRO A 75 -52.58 40.08 9.44
C PRO A 75 -51.84 39.87 8.15
N TYR A 76 -51.31 40.96 7.60
CA TYR A 76 -50.47 40.99 6.42
C TYR A 76 -51.14 40.66 5.09
N ALA A 77 -52.07 41.43 4.67
CA ALA A 77 -52.38 41.59 3.26
C ALA A 77 -51.34 42.51 2.67
N GLY A 78 -50.26 41.91 2.08
CA GLY A 78 -49.21 42.68 1.37
C GLY A 78 -49.84 43.60 0.33
N MET A 79 -49.05 44.59 -0.17
CA MET A 79 -49.49 45.52 -1.17
C MET A 79 -50.15 44.78 -2.36
N PRO A 80 -51.33 45.24 -2.84
CA PRO A 80 -52.00 44.61 -3.98
C PRO A 80 -51.06 44.48 -5.18
N LYS A 81 -51.18 43.38 -5.94
CA LYS A 81 -50.25 43.06 -7.03
C LYS A 81 -50.12 44.22 -8.04
N GLU A 82 -51.22 44.93 -8.35
CA GLU A 82 -51.26 46.03 -9.29
C GLU A 82 -50.47 47.22 -8.75
N VAL A 83 -50.61 47.54 -7.48
CA VAL A 83 -49.87 48.62 -6.80
C VAL A 83 -48.39 48.27 -6.68
N LEU A 84 -48.07 47.00 -6.34
CA LEU A 84 -46.70 46.49 -6.31
C LEU A 84 -46.02 46.61 -7.68
N LEU A 85 -46.75 46.25 -8.75
CA LEU A 85 -46.24 46.38 -10.14
C LEU A 85 -45.98 47.81 -10.53
N LEU A 86 -46.89 48.74 -10.16
CA LEU A 86 -46.75 50.16 -10.43
C LEU A 86 -45.49 50.74 -9.76
N TYR A 87 -45.24 50.44 -8.48
CA TYR A 87 -44.02 50.88 -7.80
C TYR A 87 -42.80 50.17 -8.29
N SER A 88 -42.87 48.87 -8.49
CA SER A 88 -41.71 48.08 -8.92
C SER A 88 -41.22 48.37 -10.33
N SER A 89 -42.11 48.92 -11.19
CA SER A 89 -41.76 49.35 -12.56
C SER A 89 -41.07 50.70 -12.63
N GLN A 90 -41.16 51.54 -11.57
CA GLN A 90 -40.49 52.83 -11.53
C GLN A 90 -38.99 52.71 -11.61
N ALA A 91 -38.32 53.55 -12.35
CA ALA A 91 -36.86 53.50 -12.58
C ALA A 91 -36.05 53.46 -11.28
N ARG A 92 -36.47 54.20 -10.22
CA ARG A 92 -35.83 54.22 -8.91
C ARG A 92 -35.80 52.91 -8.18
N TYR A 93 -36.69 51.95 -8.49
CA TYR A 93 -36.71 50.62 -7.92
C TYR A 93 -36.25 49.52 -8.90
N ARG A 94 -36.59 49.71 -10.19
CA ARG A 94 -36.23 48.77 -11.26
C ARG A 94 -34.73 48.75 -11.50
N VAL A 95 -34.07 49.90 -11.58
CA VAL A 95 -32.65 50.00 -11.87
C VAL A 95 -31.78 49.39 -10.75
N PRO A 96 -31.96 49.75 -9.45
CA PRO A 96 -31.21 49.10 -8.38
C PRO A 96 -31.45 47.59 -8.29
N ARG A 97 -32.67 47.14 -8.50
CA ARG A 97 -32.99 45.68 -8.48
C ARG A 97 -32.31 44.94 -9.62
N GLN A 98 -32.26 45.50 -10.83
CA GLN A 98 -31.52 44.90 -11.93
C GLN A 98 -29.99 44.91 -11.68
N ILE A 99 -29.47 45.98 -11.15
CA ILE A 99 -28.05 46.06 -10.76
C ILE A 99 -27.74 44.99 -9.71
N LEU A 100 -28.52 44.88 -8.65
CA LEU A 100 -28.35 43.86 -7.60
C LEU A 100 -28.49 42.44 -8.14
N PHE A 101 -29.45 42.22 -9.03
CA PHE A 101 -29.63 40.94 -9.68
C PHE A 101 -28.41 40.50 -10.50
N TRP A 102 -27.90 41.44 -11.35
CA TRP A 102 -26.70 41.15 -12.14
C TRP A 102 -25.43 41.05 -11.29
N LEU A 103 -25.31 41.82 -10.23
CA LEU A 103 -24.24 41.67 -9.25
C LEU A 103 -24.27 40.31 -8.56
N LEU A 104 -25.46 39.85 -8.16
CA LEU A 104 -25.62 38.51 -7.56
C LEU A 104 -25.20 37.42 -8.55
N ILE A 105 -25.66 37.50 -9.80
CA ILE A 105 -25.25 36.53 -10.84
C ILE A 105 -23.74 36.56 -11.03
N LEU A 106 -23.14 37.75 -11.11
CA LEU A 106 -21.70 37.90 -11.28
C LEU A 106 -20.92 37.32 -10.08
N CYS A 107 -21.41 37.53 -8.85
CA CYS A 107 -20.84 36.92 -7.65
C CYS A 107 -20.92 35.38 -7.68
N VAL A 108 -22.07 34.83 -8.08
CA VAL A 108 -22.24 33.38 -8.20
C VAL A 108 -21.29 32.80 -9.26
N LEU A 109 -21.20 33.44 -10.43
CA LEU A 109 -20.29 33.00 -11.48
C LEU A 109 -18.81 33.13 -11.06
N ALA A 110 -18.46 34.18 -10.33
CA ALA A 110 -17.11 34.37 -9.78
C ALA A 110 -16.79 33.29 -8.74
N LEU A 111 -17.74 32.93 -7.85
CA LEU A 111 -17.59 31.85 -6.89
C LEU A 111 -17.43 30.48 -7.57
N VAL A 112 -18.25 30.19 -8.59
CA VAL A 112 -18.14 28.95 -9.37
C VAL A 112 -16.77 28.88 -10.07
N ALA A 113 -16.34 29.98 -10.74
CA ALA A 113 -15.03 30.03 -11.38
C ALA A 113 -13.90 29.87 -10.39
N LEU A 114 -13.99 30.50 -9.20
CA LEU A 114 -13.02 30.34 -8.12
C LEU A 114 -12.99 28.89 -7.62
N THR A 115 -14.15 28.28 -7.41
CA THR A 115 -14.24 26.89 -6.96
C THR A 115 -13.61 25.93 -7.98
N ILE A 116 -13.94 26.09 -9.27
CA ILE A 116 -13.33 25.30 -10.35
C ILE A 116 -11.80 25.51 -10.38
N THR A 117 -11.36 26.75 -10.22
CA THR A 117 -9.94 27.09 -10.19
C THR A 117 -9.23 26.44 -9.00
N VAL A 118 -9.83 26.47 -7.81
CA VAL A 118 -9.30 25.82 -6.61
C VAL A 118 -9.22 24.31 -6.82
N ILE A 119 -10.27 23.67 -7.32
CA ILE A 119 -10.29 22.23 -7.60
C ILE A 119 -9.21 21.86 -8.63
N ALA A 120 -9.12 22.60 -9.74
CA ALA A 120 -8.17 22.33 -10.82
C ALA A 120 -6.70 22.54 -10.42
N LEU A 121 -6.44 23.39 -9.44
CA LEU A 121 -5.10 23.74 -8.97
C LEU A 121 -4.74 23.07 -7.63
N SER A 122 -5.70 22.40 -6.98
CA SER A 122 -5.41 21.61 -5.78
C SER A 122 -4.55 20.40 -6.14
N PRO A 123 -3.50 20.10 -5.35
CA PRO A 123 -2.75 18.88 -5.56
C PRO A 123 -3.68 17.67 -5.37
N PRO A 124 -3.59 16.63 -6.23
CA PRO A 124 -4.37 15.43 -6.07
C PRO A 124 -4.06 14.78 -4.73
N CYS A 125 -5.05 14.12 -4.13
CA CYS A 125 -4.82 13.32 -2.94
C CYS A 125 -3.87 12.18 -3.25
N LEU A 126 -3.08 11.78 -2.25
CA LEU A 126 -2.25 10.59 -2.39
C LEU A 126 -3.16 9.35 -2.52
N GLY A 127 -2.90 8.55 -3.53
CA GLY A 127 -3.52 7.24 -3.66
C GLY A 127 -3.29 6.42 -2.39
N TRP A 128 -4.21 5.54 -2.05
CA TRP A 128 -4.23 4.76 -0.81
C TRP A 128 -2.90 4.04 -0.50
N TRP A 129 -2.20 3.54 -1.52
CA TRP A 129 -0.92 2.84 -1.40
C TRP A 129 0.28 3.76 -1.12
N ARG A 130 0.12 5.09 -1.34
CA ARG A 130 1.13 6.11 -1.01
C ARG A 130 0.92 6.71 0.38
N ALA A 131 -0.33 6.77 0.82
CA ALA A 131 -0.71 7.48 2.04
C ALA A 131 -0.39 6.71 3.32
N SER A 132 -0.30 5.38 3.26
CA SER A 132 -0.15 4.48 4.42
C SER A 132 1.02 3.53 4.23
N PRO A 133 1.62 3.02 5.32
CA PRO A 133 2.50 1.88 5.25
C PRO A 133 1.79 0.66 4.65
N LEU A 134 2.54 -0.15 3.91
CA LEU A 134 2.13 -1.48 3.47
C LEU A 134 2.50 -2.49 4.56
N TYR A 135 1.55 -3.29 5.04
CA TYR A 135 1.80 -4.29 6.08
C TYR A 135 1.77 -5.70 5.48
N GLN A 136 2.86 -6.45 5.62
CA GLN A 136 2.98 -7.81 5.13
C GLN A 136 2.56 -8.82 6.19
N ILE A 137 1.63 -9.71 5.82
CA ILE A 137 1.23 -10.89 6.59
C ILE A 137 1.82 -12.14 5.95
N TYR A 138 2.36 -13.05 6.79
CA TYR A 138 2.62 -14.43 6.45
C TYR A 138 1.51 -15.28 7.08
N PRO A 139 0.51 -15.75 6.30
CA PRO A 139 -0.74 -16.31 6.85
C PRO A 139 -0.51 -17.39 7.90
N ARG A 140 0.35 -18.37 7.58
CA ARG A 140 0.69 -19.50 8.44
C ARG A 140 1.15 -19.13 9.85
N SER A 141 1.67 -17.90 10.02
CA SER A 141 2.28 -17.43 11.26
C SER A 141 1.55 -16.25 11.89
N PHE A 142 0.42 -15.82 11.34
CA PHE A 142 -0.23 -14.62 11.84
C PHE A 142 -1.21 -14.89 12.98
N ARG A 143 -2.19 -15.75 12.76
CA ARG A 143 -3.16 -16.19 13.79
C ARG A 143 -3.83 -17.47 13.33
N ASP A 144 -3.85 -18.48 14.21
CA ASP A 144 -4.54 -19.74 14.06
C ASP A 144 -5.91 -19.64 14.76
N SER A 145 -6.99 -19.76 14.01
CA SER A 145 -8.37 -19.65 14.54
C SER A 145 -9.00 -21.00 14.88
N ASP A 146 -8.57 -22.09 14.25
CA ASP A 146 -9.17 -23.41 14.40
C ASP A 146 -8.37 -24.38 15.29
N GLY A 147 -7.14 -24.00 15.68
CA GLY A 147 -6.32 -24.73 16.63
C GLY A 147 -5.55 -25.90 16.03
N ASP A 148 -5.27 -25.88 14.73
CA ASP A 148 -4.43 -26.89 14.07
C ASP A 148 -2.93 -26.61 14.16
N GLY A 149 -2.55 -25.42 14.65
CA GLY A 149 -1.18 -24.95 14.81
C GLY A 149 -0.65 -24.15 13.61
N VAL A 150 -1.46 -23.90 12.59
CA VAL A 150 -1.16 -23.12 11.40
C VAL A 150 -2.12 -21.94 11.33
N GLY A 151 -1.62 -20.75 11.03
CA GLY A 151 -2.47 -19.57 10.87
C GLY A 151 -3.30 -19.62 9.59
N ASP A 152 -4.48 -18.99 9.63
CA ASP A 152 -5.51 -19.08 8.60
C ASP A 152 -6.20 -17.74 8.30
N LEU A 153 -7.09 -17.70 7.29
CA LEU A 153 -7.79 -16.48 6.87
C LEU A 153 -8.75 -15.95 7.94
N LYS A 154 -9.40 -16.81 8.71
CA LYS A 154 -10.27 -16.41 9.82
C LYS A 154 -9.47 -15.77 10.95
N GLY A 155 -8.29 -16.31 11.25
CA GLY A 155 -7.35 -15.71 12.19
C GLY A 155 -6.93 -14.30 11.77
N ILE A 156 -6.76 -14.04 10.46
CA ILE A 156 -6.52 -12.68 9.96
C ILE A 156 -7.75 -11.80 10.24
N ILE A 157 -8.97 -12.30 9.99
CA ILE A 157 -10.22 -11.56 10.28
C ILE A 157 -10.30 -11.16 11.76
N GLU A 158 -9.95 -12.06 12.69
CA GLU A 158 -9.94 -11.78 14.13
C GLU A 158 -9.01 -10.61 14.50
N GLN A 159 -7.96 -10.36 13.71
CA GLN A 159 -6.93 -9.37 14.01
C GLN A 159 -7.02 -8.08 13.16
N LEU A 160 -8.09 -7.86 12.40
CA LEU A 160 -8.25 -6.65 11.56
C LEU A 160 -8.16 -5.35 12.35
N SER A 161 -8.59 -5.35 13.62
CA SER A 161 -8.48 -4.19 14.52
C SER A 161 -7.04 -3.76 14.81
N HIS A 162 -6.07 -4.68 14.66
CA HIS A 162 -4.65 -4.36 14.83
C HIS A 162 -4.16 -3.39 13.75
N PHE A 163 -4.61 -3.56 12.50
CA PHE A 163 -4.26 -2.64 11.41
C PHE A 163 -4.84 -1.24 11.64
N GLU A 164 -6.07 -1.14 12.14
CA GLU A 164 -6.68 0.14 12.51
C GLU A 164 -5.88 0.80 13.64
N TYR A 165 -5.47 0.04 14.66
CA TYR A 165 -4.64 0.53 15.76
C TYR A 165 -3.32 1.11 15.28
N LEU A 166 -2.67 0.49 14.26
CA LEU A 166 -1.42 0.92 13.65
C LEU A 166 -1.58 2.01 12.59
N ASN A 167 -2.81 2.40 12.22
CA ASN A 167 -3.13 3.28 11.08
C ASN A 167 -2.69 2.70 9.72
N ILE A 168 -2.70 1.39 9.56
CA ILE A 168 -2.45 0.70 8.30
C ILE A 168 -3.71 0.76 7.44
N LYS A 169 -3.54 0.97 6.13
CA LYS A 169 -4.63 0.98 5.14
C LYS A 169 -4.46 -0.08 4.05
N SER A 170 -3.26 -0.64 3.92
CA SER A 170 -2.95 -1.65 2.91
C SER A 170 -2.23 -2.84 3.52
N VAL A 171 -2.75 -4.03 3.25
CA VAL A 171 -2.24 -5.30 3.76
C VAL A 171 -1.89 -6.20 2.59
N TRP A 172 -0.64 -6.65 2.56
CA TRP A 172 -0.17 -7.67 1.64
C TRP A 172 -0.15 -9.01 2.34
N ILE A 173 -0.85 -10.00 1.76
CA ILE A 173 -0.92 -11.37 2.27
C ILE A 173 -0.08 -12.26 1.36
N SER A 174 0.91 -12.97 1.94
CA SER A 174 1.69 -14.01 1.25
C SER A 174 0.80 -15.16 0.80
N PRO A 175 1.23 -16.06 -0.11
CA PRO A 175 0.33 -16.95 -0.82
C PRO A 175 -0.53 -17.84 0.09
N PHE A 176 -1.79 -17.95 -0.28
CA PHE A 176 -2.78 -18.85 0.32
C PHE A 176 -3.54 -19.67 -0.75
N TYR A 177 -3.01 -19.71 -1.97
CA TYR A 177 -3.53 -20.55 -3.06
C TYR A 177 -3.38 -22.03 -2.74
N ARG A 178 -4.19 -22.86 -3.38
CA ARG A 178 -4.05 -24.31 -3.28
C ARG A 178 -2.64 -24.75 -3.68
N SER A 179 -1.98 -25.48 -2.77
CA SER A 179 -0.57 -25.83 -2.88
C SER A 179 -0.26 -27.12 -2.14
N PRO A 180 0.64 -27.97 -2.66
CA PRO A 180 1.20 -29.10 -1.89
C PRO A 180 2.09 -28.68 -0.72
N MET A 181 2.33 -27.38 -0.53
CA MET A 181 3.11 -26.80 0.56
C MET A 181 4.59 -27.25 0.59
N ARG A 182 5.19 -27.53 -0.57
CA ARG A 182 6.61 -27.83 -0.68
C ARG A 182 7.46 -26.59 -0.39
N ASP A 183 6.97 -25.42 -0.82
CA ASP A 183 7.54 -24.11 -0.53
C ASP A 183 6.49 -23.18 0.09
N PHE A 184 5.68 -23.75 1.00
CA PHE A 184 4.70 -23.03 1.86
C PHE A 184 3.74 -22.10 1.13
N GLY A 185 3.24 -22.54 -0.04
CA GLY A 185 2.25 -21.82 -0.83
C GLY A 185 2.81 -21.18 -2.11
N TYR A 186 4.14 -21.10 -2.26
CA TYR A 186 4.76 -20.63 -3.49
C TYR A 186 4.78 -21.67 -4.61
N ASP A 187 4.58 -22.96 -4.30
CA ASP A 187 4.38 -24.05 -5.26
C ASP A 187 2.88 -24.23 -5.53
N VAL A 188 2.30 -23.38 -6.40
CA VAL A 188 0.85 -23.30 -6.63
C VAL A 188 0.34 -24.46 -7.48
N GLU A 189 -0.64 -25.21 -6.93
CA GLU A 189 -1.36 -26.29 -7.64
C GLU A 189 -2.59 -25.76 -8.39
N ASP A 190 -3.30 -24.78 -7.83
CA ASP A 190 -4.41 -24.08 -8.47
C ASP A 190 -4.43 -22.59 -8.05
N PHE A 191 -4.30 -21.70 -9.01
CA PHE A 191 -4.30 -20.25 -8.80
C PHE A 191 -5.68 -19.65 -8.49
N ARG A 192 -6.75 -20.40 -8.65
CA ARG A 192 -8.13 -19.92 -8.46
C ARG A 192 -8.82 -20.53 -7.23
N GLU A 193 -8.11 -21.33 -6.46
CA GLU A 193 -8.61 -21.94 -5.24
C GLU A 193 -7.79 -21.50 -4.01
N VAL A 194 -8.45 -21.43 -2.85
CA VAL A 194 -7.82 -21.28 -1.54
C VAL A 194 -7.40 -22.64 -1.04
N ASP A 195 -6.19 -22.75 -0.46
CA ASP A 195 -5.75 -23.99 0.15
C ASP A 195 -6.55 -24.29 1.42
N PRO A 196 -7.00 -25.53 1.62
CA PRO A 196 -7.77 -25.93 2.82
C PRO A 196 -7.07 -25.64 4.15
N VAL A 197 -5.72 -25.58 4.18
CA VAL A 197 -4.95 -25.20 5.37
C VAL A 197 -5.23 -23.76 5.79
N PHE A 198 -5.60 -22.87 4.85
CA PHE A 198 -5.91 -21.47 5.13
C PHE A 198 -7.41 -21.19 5.19
N GLY A 199 -8.25 -22.16 4.85
CA GLY A 199 -9.70 -22.02 4.82
C GLY A 199 -10.31 -22.26 3.45
N THR A 200 -11.38 -21.55 3.13
CA THR A 200 -12.17 -21.70 1.92
C THR A 200 -12.22 -20.40 1.11
N MET A 201 -12.71 -20.47 -0.14
CA MET A 201 -12.99 -19.28 -0.94
C MET A 201 -14.02 -18.36 -0.25
N GLN A 202 -14.97 -18.92 0.51
CA GLN A 202 -15.94 -18.12 1.27
C GLN A 202 -15.24 -17.34 2.40
N ASP A 203 -14.26 -17.94 3.09
CA ASP A 203 -13.48 -17.27 4.13
C ASP A 203 -12.65 -16.13 3.54
N PHE A 204 -12.12 -16.31 2.32
CA PHE A 204 -11.45 -15.24 1.59
C PHE A 204 -12.41 -14.09 1.23
N GLU A 205 -13.60 -14.38 0.71
CA GLU A 205 -14.60 -13.37 0.37
C GLU A 205 -15.08 -12.61 1.60
N GLU A 206 -15.20 -13.30 2.74
CA GLU A 206 -15.50 -12.67 4.03
C GLU A 206 -14.37 -11.75 4.48
N LEU A 207 -13.12 -12.22 4.43
CA LEU A 207 -11.94 -11.40 4.77
C LEU A 207 -11.91 -10.12 3.93
N LEU A 208 -12.05 -10.24 2.61
CA LEU A 208 -12.05 -9.11 1.69
C LEU A 208 -13.17 -8.11 1.99
N ALA A 209 -14.39 -8.60 2.21
CA ALA A 209 -15.53 -7.76 2.57
C ALA A 209 -15.30 -7.03 3.91
N GLN A 210 -14.80 -7.72 4.93
CA GLN A 210 -14.51 -7.13 6.23
C GLN A 210 -13.37 -6.11 6.16
N MET A 211 -12.35 -6.35 5.36
CA MET A 211 -11.27 -5.38 5.10
C MET A 211 -11.82 -4.13 4.42
N HIS A 212 -12.61 -4.27 3.35
CA HIS A 212 -13.19 -3.14 2.64
C HIS A 212 -14.13 -2.32 3.52
N ASN A 213 -14.96 -2.97 4.34
CA ASN A 213 -15.84 -2.29 5.29
C ASN A 213 -15.09 -1.43 6.33
N ARG A 214 -13.82 -1.75 6.59
CA ARG A 214 -12.90 -1.00 7.47
C ARG A 214 -12.01 -0.01 6.69
N GLY A 215 -12.20 0.12 5.38
CA GLY A 215 -11.36 0.95 4.51
C GLY A 215 -9.93 0.42 4.33
N LEU A 216 -9.72 -0.89 4.57
CA LEU A 216 -8.46 -1.58 4.30
C LEU A 216 -8.43 -2.09 2.87
N LYS A 217 -7.24 -2.13 2.27
CA LYS A 217 -6.96 -2.60 0.93
C LYS A 217 -6.17 -3.91 0.97
N LEU A 218 -6.57 -4.89 0.18
CA LEU A 218 -5.94 -6.20 0.12
C LEU A 218 -5.05 -6.33 -1.11
N ILE A 219 -3.79 -6.68 -0.87
CA ILE A 219 -2.80 -7.01 -1.89
C ILE A 219 -2.48 -8.50 -1.77
N MET A 220 -2.61 -9.22 -2.88
CA MET A 220 -2.28 -10.64 -2.96
C MET A 220 -0.91 -10.86 -3.57
N ASP A 221 -0.26 -11.96 -3.20
CA ASP A 221 0.90 -12.46 -3.92
C ASP A 221 0.45 -13.07 -5.26
N PHE A 222 1.14 -12.78 -6.33
CA PHE A 222 0.95 -13.39 -7.64
C PHE A 222 2.27 -14.03 -8.07
N ILE A 223 2.27 -15.35 -8.28
CA ILE A 223 3.47 -16.16 -8.52
C ILE A 223 3.46 -16.61 -9.99
N PRO A 224 3.86 -15.78 -10.94
CA PRO A 224 3.75 -16.13 -12.35
C PRO A 224 4.88 -17.02 -12.87
N ASN A 225 6.04 -17.08 -12.21
CA ASN A 225 7.24 -17.73 -12.74
C ASN A 225 7.08 -19.24 -12.94
N HIS A 226 6.41 -19.92 -12.03
CA HIS A 226 6.32 -21.39 -11.99
C HIS A 226 4.98 -21.85 -11.42
N THR A 227 4.72 -23.14 -11.53
CA THR A 227 3.63 -23.81 -10.84
C THR A 227 4.18 -24.92 -9.95
N SER A 228 3.32 -25.57 -9.16
CA SER A 228 3.66 -26.87 -8.60
C SER A 228 3.81 -27.92 -9.71
N ASP A 229 4.63 -28.93 -9.48
CA ASP A 229 4.69 -30.16 -10.30
C ASP A 229 3.37 -30.95 -10.27
N ARG A 230 2.45 -30.63 -9.34
CA ARG A 230 1.10 -31.19 -9.25
C ARG A 230 0.08 -30.41 -10.08
N HIS A 231 0.42 -29.23 -10.57
CA HIS A 231 -0.49 -28.43 -11.39
C HIS A 231 -0.93 -29.21 -12.63
N ARG A 232 -2.21 -29.09 -12.97
CA ARG A 232 -2.79 -29.77 -14.14
C ARG A 232 -2.01 -29.50 -15.43
N TRP A 233 -1.54 -28.29 -15.64
CA TRP A 233 -0.77 -27.92 -16.83
C TRP A 233 0.53 -28.71 -16.94
N PHE A 234 1.25 -28.90 -15.82
CA PHE A 234 2.50 -29.66 -15.83
C PHE A 234 2.25 -31.13 -16.18
N ASN A 235 1.24 -31.75 -15.58
CA ASN A 235 0.89 -33.15 -15.87
C ASN A 235 0.51 -33.37 -17.34
N LEU A 236 -0.24 -32.44 -17.94
CA LEU A 236 -0.58 -32.47 -19.37
C LEU A 236 0.65 -32.19 -20.25
N SER A 237 1.53 -31.27 -19.86
CA SER A 237 2.79 -31.00 -20.55
C SER A 237 3.72 -32.21 -20.55
N ARG A 238 3.85 -32.93 -19.41
CA ARG A 238 4.62 -34.17 -19.30
C ARG A 238 4.14 -35.23 -20.28
N SER A 239 2.84 -35.38 -20.44
CA SER A 239 2.23 -36.37 -21.34
C SER A 239 2.18 -35.91 -22.80
N ARG A 240 2.76 -34.73 -23.12
CA ARG A 240 2.80 -34.12 -24.45
C ARG A 240 1.42 -33.84 -25.07
N ASP A 241 0.43 -33.47 -24.21
CA ASP A 241 -0.84 -32.97 -24.70
C ASP A 241 -0.63 -31.83 -25.69
N GLU A 242 -1.33 -31.83 -26.83
CA GLU A 242 -1.12 -30.88 -27.92
C GLU A 242 -1.21 -29.42 -27.53
N HIS A 243 -2.11 -29.08 -26.59
CA HIS A 243 -2.30 -27.72 -26.11
C HIS A 243 -1.25 -27.32 -25.05
N TYR A 244 -0.91 -28.25 -24.13
CA TYR A 244 -0.09 -27.97 -22.96
C TYR A 244 1.39 -28.32 -23.13
N LYS A 245 1.79 -29.03 -24.19
CA LYS A 245 3.15 -29.57 -24.37
C LYS A 245 4.27 -28.53 -24.18
N ASP A 246 4.00 -27.26 -24.54
CA ASP A 246 4.98 -26.17 -24.52
C ASP A 246 4.67 -25.11 -23.45
N TYR A 247 3.89 -25.45 -22.43
CA TYR A 247 3.59 -24.56 -21.30
C TYR A 247 4.79 -24.36 -20.37
N TYR A 248 5.70 -25.33 -20.34
CA TYR A 248 6.92 -25.30 -19.54
C TYR A 248 8.15 -25.38 -20.46
N LEU A 249 9.30 -25.07 -19.89
CA LEU A 249 10.57 -25.09 -20.62
C LEU A 249 11.17 -26.48 -20.57
N TRP A 250 11.16 -27.16 -21.71
CA TRP A 250 11.70 -28.50 -21.91
C TRP A 250 12.89 -28.48 -22.84
N THR A 251 13.89 -29.31 -22.58
CA THR A 251 15.04 -29.50 -23.46
C THR A 251 15.50 -30.96 -23.45
N ASP A 252 16.11 -31.40 -24.55
CA ASP A 252 16.73 -32.70 -24.59
C ASP A 252 17.96 -32.74 -23.66
N CYS A 253 18.07 -33.81 -22.89
CA CYS A 253 19.17 -33.99 -21.95
C CYS A 253 19.45 -35.49 -21.74
N ASN A 254 20.59 -35.78 -21.13
CA ASN A 254 20.93 -37.15 -20.77
C ASN A 254 20.36 -37.49 -19.38
N ALA A 255 19.64 -38.59 -19.27
CA ALA A 255 19.07 -39.06 -18.00
C ALA A 255 20.13 -39.28 -16.88
N THR A 256 21.35 -39.68 -17.28
CA THR A 256 22.46 -39.92 -16.32
C THR A 256 23.27 -38.66 -16.00
N ALA A 257 23.10 -37.58 -16.78
CA ALA A 257 23.74 -36.29 -16.59
C ALA A 257 22.78 -35.16 -17.00
N PRO A 258 21.71 -34.90 -16.22
CA PRO A 258 20.64 -33.98 -16.63
C PRO A 258 21.07 -32.51 -16.44
N ARG A 259 22.06 -32.07 -17.26
CA ARG A 259 22.64 -30.72 -17.17
C ARG A 259 22.90 -30.16 -18.57
N PRO A 260 21.89 -29.56 -19.20
CA PRO A 260 22.08 -28.87 -20.48
C PRO A 260 23.10 -27.74 -20.41
N ASN A 261 23.24 -27.10 -19.29
CA ASN A 261 24.16 -26.00 -19.00
C ASN A 261 24.49 -25.92 -17.49
N ASN A 262 25.14 -24.84 -17.03
CA ASN A 262 25.55 -24.62 -15.64
C ASN A 262 24.50 -23.88 -14.80
N TRP A 263 23.28 -23.73 -15.25
CA TRP A 263 22.26 -22.99 -14.51
C TRP A 263 21.91 -23.66 -13.19
N VAL A 264 21.85 -22.84 -12.12
CA VAL A 264 21.70 -23.28 -10.74
C VAL A 264 20.37 -22.75 -10.16
N SER A 265 19.67 -23.62 -9.44
CA SER A 265 18.50 -23.25 -8.67
C SER A 265 18.84 -22.28 -7.54
N VAL A 266 17.90 -21.41 -7.17
CA VAL A 266 18.00 -20.53 -5.99
C VAL A 266 18.30 -21.32 -4.72
N PHE A 267 17.78 -22.55 -4.61
CA PHE A 267 18.01 -23.45 -3.50
C PHE A 267 19.24 -24.36 -3.65
N GLY A 268 20.05 -24.13 -4.68
CA GLY A 268 21.24 -24.92 -5.00
C GLY A 268 20.96 -26.09 -5.96
N ASN A 269 22.00 -26.73 -6.43
CA ASN A 269 21.97 -27.78 -7.46
C ASN A 269 21.53 -27.28 -8.86
N SER A 270 21.45 -28.21 -9.81
CA SER A 270 21.03 -27.90 -11.18
C SER A 270 19.61 -27.34 -11.24
N SER A 271 19.39 -26.33 -12.09
CA SER A 271 18.05 -25.86 -12.47
C SER A 271 17.34 -26.83 -13.44
N TRP A 272 17.91 -27.97 -13.77
CA TRP A 272 17.36 -28.92 -14.72
C TRP A 272 17.10 -30.26 -14.04
N THR A 273 15.91 -30.80 -14.23
CA THR A 273 15.52 -32.14 -13.74
C THR A 273 15.00 -32.97 -14.90
N TYR A 274 15.55 -34.20 -15.04
CA TYR A 274 15.07 -35.17 -16.03
C TYR A 274 13.72 -35.74 -15.62
N ASP A 275 12.77 -35.74 -16.54
CA ASP A 275 11.46 -36.36 -16.38
C ASP A 275 11.38 -37.65 -17.18
N GLU A 276 11.18 -38.77 -16.50
CA GLU A 276 11.14 -40.10 -17.11
C GLU A 276 9.92 -40.29 -18.01
N VAL A 277 8.80 -39.65 -17.74
CA VAL A 277 7.56 -39.77 -18.52
C VAL A 277 7.72 -39.08 -19.86
N ARG A 278 8.28 -37.87 -19.84
CA ARG A 278 8.49 -37.10 -21.09
C ARG A 278 9.79 -37.44 -21.81
N GLY A 279 10.80 -37.95 -21.09
CA GLY A 279 12.12 -38.27 -21.64
C GLY A 279 12.94 -37.02 -21.98
N GLN A 280 12.69 -35.91 -21.31
CA GLN A 280 13.36 -34.61 -21.44
C GLN A 280 13.64 -34.00 -20.07
N CYS A 281 14.50 -32.99 -20.02
CA CYS A 281 14.66 -32.15 -18.82
C CYS A 281 13.74 -30.94 -18.87
N TYR A 282 13.17 -30.58 -17.73
CA TYR A 282 12.47 -29.31 -17.52
C TYR A 282 13.29 -28.34 -16.69
N LEU A 283 13.10 -27.05 -16.93
CA LEU A 283 13.70 -25.98 -16.16
C LEU A 283 12.91 -25.73 -14.86
N HIS A 284 13.66 -25.52 -13.76
CA HIS A 284 13.11 -25.01 -12.50
C HIS A 284 14.17 -24.10 -11.84
N GLN A 285 13.91 -22.83 -11.75
CA GLN A 285 14.82 -21.89 -11.10
C GLN A 285 14.72 -21.93 -9.56
N PHE A 286 13.67 -22.57 -9.03
CA PHE A 286 13.43 -22.83 -7.60
C PHE A 286 13.53 -24.35 -7.32
N LEU A 287 12.63 -24.92 -6.52
CA LEU A 287 12.61 -26.35 -6.28
C LEU A 287 12.33 -27.13 -7.58
N LYS A 288 12.79 -28.37 -7.64
CA LYS A 288 12.40 -29.28 -8.75
C LYS A 288 10.89 -29.50 -8.82
N GLU A 289 10.18 -29.34 -7.71
CA GLU A 289 8.73 -29.35 -7.61
C GLU A 289 8.07 -28.03 -8.08
N GLN A 290 8.85 -27.05 -8.56
CA GLN A 290 8.38 -25.75 -9.06
C GLN A 290 8.85 -25.53 -10.51
N PRO A 291 8.30 -26.30 -11.51
CA PRO A 291 8.68 -26.16 -12.92
C PRO A 291 8.34 -24.78 -13.47
N ASP A 292 9.28 -24.17 -14.20
CA ASP A 292 9.17 -22.84 -14.77
C ASP A 292 8.24 -22.80 -15.98
N LEU A 293 7.34 -21.82 -16.01
CA LEU A 293 6.43 -21.57 -17.11
C LEU A 293 7.12 -20.92 -18.31
N ASN A 294 6.71 -21.30 -19.51
CA ASN A 294 7.23 -20.75 -20.76
C ASN A 294 6.47 -19.50 -21.21
N PHE A 295 6.92 -18.31 -20.80
CA PHE A 295 6.30 -17.04 -21.20
C PHE A 295 6.49 -16.66 -22.68
N ARG A 296 7.24 -17.41 -23.47
CA ARG A 296 7.23 -17.30 -24.93
C ARG A 296 5.97 -17.90 -25.54
N ASN A 297 5.29 -18.78 -24.81
CA ASN A 297 4.02 -19.35 -25.22
C ASN A 297 2.87 -18.34 -24.96
N PRO A 298 2.13 -17.91 -26.01
CA PRO A 298 1.04 -16.95 -25.85
C PRO A 298 -0.16 -17.51 -25.06
N HIS A 299 -0.29 -18.82 -24.95
CA HIS A 299 -1.34 -19.44 -24.11
C HIS A 299 -1.02 -19.26 -22.63
N VAL A 300 0.23 -19.47 -22.21
CA VAL A 300 0.67 -19.20 -20.82
C VAL A 300 0.44 -17.73 -20.43
N ARG A 301 0.80 -16.80 -21.32
CA ARG A 301 0.56 -15.35 -21.09
C ARG A 301 -0.93 -15.06 -20.86
N ARG A 302 -1.80 -15.67 -21.65
CA ARG A 302 -3.25 -15.49 -21.53
C ARG A 302 -3.80 -16.09 -20.24
N GLU A 303 -3.37 -17.30 -19.88
CA GLU A 303 -3.77 -17.93 -18.62
C GLU A 303 -3.42 -17.06 -17.40
N MET A 304 -2.22 -16.46 -17.39
CA MET A 304 -1.81 -15.57 -16.29
C MET A 304 -2.64 -14.29 -16.24
N ILE A 305 -3.02 -13.71 -17.39
CA ILE A 305 -3.95 -12.58 -17.46
C ILE A 305 -5.33 -12.99 -16.93
N ASP A 306 -5.83 -14.18 -17.30
CA ASP A 306 -7.14 -14.66 -16.86
C ASP A 306 -7.18 -15.00 -15.35
N ILE A 307 -6.03 -15.37 -14.76
CA ILE A 307 -5.88 -15.50 -13.30
C ILE A 307 -5.95 -14.13 -12.63
N LEU A 308 -5.24 -13.12 -13.15
CA LEU A 308 -5.33 -11.75 -12.64
C LEU A 308 -6.77 -11.22 -12.68
N ARG A 309 -7.47 -11.41 -13.81
CA ARG A 309 -8.89 -11.04 -13.97
C ARG A 309 -9.78 -11.67 -12.91
N PHE A 310 -9.64 -12.98 -12.69
CA PHE A 310 -10.42 -13.71 -11.70
C PHE A 310 -10.36 -13.05 -10.31
N TRP A 311 -9.16 -12.68 -9.84
CA TRP A 311 -9.02 -12.05 -8.53
C TRP A 311 -9.41 -10.56 -8.53
N LEU A 312 -9.19 -9.83 -9.64
CA LEU A 312 -9.66 -8.46 -9.81
C LEU A 312 -11.20 -8.36 -9.80
N GLU A 313 -11.88 -9.33 -10.41
CA GLU A 313 -13.34 -9.44 -10.41
C GLU A 313 -13.88 -9.76 -9.01
N LYS A 314 -13.14 -10.51 -8.20
CA LYS A 314 -13.47 -10.70 -6.78
C LYS A 314 -13.26 -9.44 -5.93
N GLY A 315 -12.52 -8.46 -6.43
CA GLY A 315 -12.34 -7.17 -5.77
C GLY A 315 -10.97 -6.94 -5.14
N VAL A 316 -9.97 -7.79 -5.39
CA VAL A 316 -8.59 -7.60 -4.90
C VAL A 316 -8.04 -6.24 -5.33
N ASP A 317 -7.42 -5.49 -4.42
CA ASP A 317 -6.98 -4.12 -4.66
C ASP A 317 -5.59 -4.02 -5.31
N GLY A 318 -4.81 -5.09 -5.30
CA GLY A 318 -3.50 -5.08 -5.93
C GLY A 318 -2.76 -6.40 -5.82
N PHE A 319 -1.59 -6.46 -6.47
CA PHE A 319 -0.76 -7.65 -6.48
C PHE A 319 0.70 -7.33 -6.20
N ARG A 320 1.33 -8.21 -5.43
CA ARG A 320 2.79 -8.34 -5.37
C ARG A 320 3.19 -9.41 -6.37
N MET A 321 3.92 -8.99 -7.42
CA MET A 321 4.41 -9.86 -8.47
C MET A 321 5.70 -10.53 -8.02
N ALA A 322 5.61 -11.82 -7.67
CA ALA A 322 6.74 -12.59 -7.16
C ALA A 322 7.71 -13.01 -8.27
N ALA A 323 9.00 -12.99 -7.99
CA ALA A 323 10.07 -13.54 -8.82
C ALA A 323 10.08 -13.05 -10.28
N VAL A 324 9.58 -11.84 -10.56
CA VAL A 324 9.40 -11.37 -11.95
C VAL A 324 10.68 -11.29 -12.76
N LYS A 325 11.83 -11.11 -12.12
CA LYS A 325 13.12 -11.08 -12.83
C LYS A 325 13.47 -12.40 -13.51
N ARG A 326 12.80 -13.50 -13.16
CA ARG A 326 13.06 -14.87 -13.63
C ARG A 326 12.06 -15.38 -14.68
N LEU A 327 11.10 -14.54 -15.12
CA LEU A 327 10.02 -14.94 -16.05
C LEU A 327 10.51 -15.35 -17.45
N LEU A 328 11.67 -14.85 -17.84
CA LEU A 328 12.27 -15.16 -19.13
C LEU A 328 13.76 -15.45 -18.95
N GLU A 329 14.23 -16.45 -19.64
CA GLU A 329 15.62 -16.81 -19.79
C GLU A 329 16.08 -16.59 -21.25
N ALA A 330 17.38 -16.57 -21.48
CA ALA A 330 17.89 -16.47 -22.83
C ALA A 330 17.61 -17.74 -23.65
N SER A 331 17.06 -17.59 -24.85
CA SER A 331 16.63 -18.72 -25.70
C SER A 331 17.74 -19.63 -26.15
N HIS A 332 18.99 -19.16 -26.10
CA HIS A 332 20.16 -19.93 -26.56
C HIS A 332 20.66 -20.98 -25.57
N LEU A 333 20.16 -20.99 -24.32
CA LEU A 333 20.50 -21.94 -23.25
C LEU A 333 22.01 -22.10 -22.99
N ARG A 334 22.83 -21.07 -23.24
CA ARG A 334 24.26 -21.09 -22.92
C ARG A 334 24.49 -21.08 -21.43
N SER A 335 25.63 -21.65 -20.99
CA SER A 335 26.09 -21.54 -19.61
C SER A 335 26.30 -20.08 -19.21
N GLU A 336 25.88 -19.74 -17.99
CA GLU A 336 26.10 -18.43 -17.37
C GLU A 336 27.59 -18.15 -17.19
N PRO A 337 28.01 -16.88 -17.33
CA PRO A 337 29.36 -16.48 -16.95
C PRO A 337 29.60 -16.68 -15.45
N LEU A 338 30.80 -17.14 -15.11
CA LEU A 338 31.26 -17.24 -13.72
C LEU A 338 31.68 -15.86 -13.20
N THR A 339 31.35 -15.55 -11.96
CA THR A 339 31.85 -14.34 -11.25
C THR A 339 33.38 -14.39 -11.09
N ASP A 340 33.95 -15.59 -10.93
CA ASP A 340 35.39 -15.85 -10.95
C ASP A 340 35.75 -16.80 -12.10
N PRO A 341 36.21 -16.29 -13.27
CA PRO A 341 36.57 -17.08 -14.44
C PRO A 341 37.77 -18.04 -14.23
N SER A 342 38.52 -17.87 -13.12
CA SER A 342 39.65 -18.73 -12.81
C SER A 342 39.27 -20.08 -12.19
N LYS A 343 37.99 -20.24 -11.79
CA LYS A 343 37.47 -21.51 -11.25
C LYS A 343 37.35 -22.58 -12.33
N PRO A 344 37.70 -23.83 -12.02
CA PRO A 344 37.59 -24.90 -13.00
C PRO A 344 36.12 -25.14 -13.38
N PRO A 345 35.81 -25.38 -14.67
CA PRO A 345 34.46 -25.60 -15.19
C PRO A 345 33.71 -26.81 -14.58
N GLU A 346 34.47 -27.72 -13.97
CA GLU A 346 33.94 -28.96 -13.37
C GLU A 346 33.29 -28.74 -12.00
N ALA A 347 33.62 -27.64 -11.30
CA ALA A 347 32.98 -27.32 -10.05
C ALA A 347 31.53 -26.89 -10.33
N PHE A 348 30.57 -27.54 -9.67
CA PHE A 348 29.16 -27.12 -9.75
C PHE A 348 29.06 -25.76 -9.06
N PRO A 349 28.79 -24.65 -9.79
CA PRO A 349 28.79 -23.34 -9.17
C PRO A 349 27.61 -23.23 -8.20
N SER A 350 27.80 -22.52 -7.10
CA SER A 350 26.69 -22.00 -6.31
C SER A 350 26.03 -20.85 -7.08
N GLN A 351 24.81 -20.50 -6.72
CA GLN A 351 24.10 -19.39 -7.35
C GLN A 351 24.90 -18.08 -7.35
N TRP A 352 25.61 -17.79 -6.28
CA TRP A 352 26.44 -16.58 -6.10
C TRP A 352 27.72 -16.55 -6.96
N GLU A 353 28.06 -17.67 -7.58
CA GLU A 353 29.22 -17.78 -8.46
C GLU A 353 28.86 -17.57 -9.93
N LEU A 354 27.61 -17.23 -10.24
CA LEU A 354 27.09 -16.93 -11.58
C LEU A 354 26.60 -15.48 -11.66
N HIS A 355 26.82 -14.84 -12.82
CA HIS A 355 26.30 -13.49 -13.10
C HIS A 355 24.78 -13.44 -13.40
N HIS A 356 24.17 -14.58 -13.73
CA HIS A 356 22.76 -14.69 -14.09
C HIS A 356 22.30 -13.83 -15.29
N ASP A 357 23.20 -13.53 -16.21
CA ASP A 357 22.94 -12.71 -17.39
C ASP A 357 21.89 -13.33 -18.32
N TYR A 358 21.74 -14.66 -18.29
CA TYR A 358 20.84 -15.42 -19.17
C TYR A 358 19.58 -15.92 -18.49
N THR A 359 19.52 -15.89 -17.16
CA THR A 359 18.40 -16.43 -16.38
C THR A 359 17.60 -15.36 -15.64
N THR A 360 18.06 -14.09 -15.63
CA THR A 360 17.32 -13.00 -14.98
C THR A 360 17.24 -11.75 -15.85
N SER A 361 16.24 -10.93 -15.56
CA SER A 361 16.08 -9.55 -16.08
C SER A 361 16.19 -9.41 -17.60
N GLN A 362 15.71 -10.41 -18.34
CA GLN A 362 15.69 -10.35 -19.81
C GLN A 362 14.74 -9.24 -20.28
N LEU A 363 15.14 -8.44 -21.27
CA LEU A 363 14.38 -7.29 -21.76
C LEU A 363 12.93 -7.59 -22.14
N GLY A 364 12.66 -8.79 -22.68
CA GLY A 364 11.32 -9.21 -23.06
C GLY A 364 10.32 -9.29 -21.91
N LEU A 365 10.77 -9.39 -20.65
CA LEU A 365 9.87 -9.47 -19.48
C LEU A 365 9.11 -8.15 -19.24
N HIS A 366 9.69 -7.00 -19.58
CA HIS A 366 9.03 -5.71 -19.42
C HIS A 366 7.74 -5.60 -20.22
N GLN A 367 7.67 -6.25 -21.39
CA GLN A 367 6.41 -6.33 -22.15
C GLN A 367 5.33 -7.10 -21.36
N LEU A 368 5.69 -8.17 -20.64
CA LEU A 368 4.74 -8.92 -19.81
C LEU A 368 4.20 -8.05 -18.67
N LEU A 369 5.08 -7.29 -18.00
CA LEU A 369 4.67 -6.38 -16.94
C LEU A 369 3.73 -5.28 -17.45
N GLN A 370 4.00 -4.75 -18.65
CA GLN A 370 3.13 -3.76 -19.29
C GLN A 370 1.76 -4.36 -19.64
N GLU A 371 1.69 -5.61 -20.10
CA GLU A 371 0.43 -6.31 -20.38
C GLU A 371 -0.39 -6.49 -19.09
N TRP A 372 0.24 -6.92 -18.00
CA TRP A 372 -0.43 -7.05 -16.69
C TRP A 372 -0.87 -5.69 -16.14
N ARG A 373 -0.02 -4.66 -16.23
CA ARG A 373 -0.38 -3.30 -15.82
C ARG A 373 -1.57 -2.77 -16.62
N ALA A 374 -1.58 -2.96 -17.94
CA ALA A 374 -2.68 -2.56 -18.80
C ALA A 374 -4.00 -3.25 -18.43
N GLU A 375 -3.92 -4.55 -18.08
CA GLU A 375 -5.10 -5.29 -17.59
C GLU A 375 -5.61 -4.73 -16.26
N MET A 376 -4.72 -4.50 -15.29
CA MET A 376 -5.09 -3.93 -13.99
C MET A 376 -5.65 -2.52 -14.12
N ASP A 377 -5.19 -1.72 -15.08
CA ASP A 377 -5.68 -0.38 -15.35
C ASP A 377 -7.13 -0.37 -15.89
N VAL A 378 -7.59 -1.47 -16.51
CA VAL A 378 -9.01 -1.61 -16.88
C VAL A 378 -9.90 -1.55 -15.64
N TYR A 379 -9.48 -2.20 -14.55
CA TYR A 379 -10.20 -2.25 -13.27
C TYR A 379 -9.93 -1.03 -12.37
N SER A 380 -9.01 -0.15 -12.75
CA SER A 380 -8.64 1.07 -12.01
C SER A 380 -9.41 2.32 -12.45
N ARG A 381 -10.33 2.21 -13.42
CA ARG A 381 -11.01 3.36 -14.04
C ARG A 381 -12.06 4.01 -13.14
N GLU A 382 -12.61 3.26 -12.19
CA GLU A 382 -13.58 3.79 -11.24
C GLU A 382 -12.88 4.51 -10.09
N PRO A 383 -13.43 5.62 -9.59
CA PRO A 383 -12.91 6.32 -8.42
C PRO A 383 -12.70 5.37 -7.22
N GLY A 384 -11.58 5.52 -6.51
CA GLY A 384 -11.24 4.70 -5.35
C GLY A 384 -10.86 3.25 -5.64
N ARG A 385 -10.86 2.83 -6.92
CA ARG A 385 -10.57 1.44 -7.35
C ARG A 385 -9.22 1.26 -8.01
N TYR A 386 -8.25 2.12 -7.72
CA TYR A 386 -6.90 1.94 -8.23
C TYR A 386 -6.34 0.55 -7.87
N ARG A 387 -5.81 -0.18 -8.85
CA ARG A 387 -5.20 -1.51 -8.68
C ARG A 387 -3.69 -1.38 -8.60
N PHE A 388 -3.17 -1.66 -7.42
CA PHE A 388 -1.76 -1.51 -7.09
C PHE A 388 -0.93 -2.68 -7.58
N MET A 389 0.27 -2.40 -8.10
CA MET A 389 1.22 -3.39 -8.58
C MET A 389 2.62 -3.12 -8.04
N VAL A 390 3.15 -4.04 -7.27
CA VAL A 390 4.53 -4.03 -6.81
C VAL A 390 5.28 -5.25 -7.32
N THR A 391 6.53 -5.09 -7.73
CA THR A 391 7.36 -6.18 -8.29
C THR A 391 8.50 -6.55 -7.34
N GLU A 392 8.74 -7.85 -7.21
CA GLU A 392 9.95 -8.37 -6.62
C GLU A 392 11.00 -8.59 -7.72
N SER A 393 11.90 -7.62 -7.82
CA SER A 393 12.84 -7.52 -8.94
C SER A 393 14.23 -7.06 -8.53
N TYR A 394 14.55 -7.22 -7.25
CA TYR A 394 15.78 -6.73 -6.66
C TYR A 394 17.05 -7.34 -7.28
N ASP A 395 18.02 -6.50 -7.57
CA ASP A 395 19.35 -6.84 -8.02
C ASP A 395 20.38 -6.16 -7.12
N HIS A 396 21.28 -6.94 -6.51
CA HIS A 396 22.29 -6.42 -5.59
C HIS A 396 23.40 -5.65 -6.30
N GLU A 397 23.75 -6.05 -7.51
CA GLU A 397 24.91 -5.54 -8.22
C GLU A 397 24.55 -4.34 -9.10
N GLU A 398 23.34 -4.36 -9.71
CA GLU A 398 22.91 -3.39 -10.72
C GLU A 398 21.60 -2.71 -10.37
N VAL A 399 21.68 -1.59 -9.65
CA VAL A 399 20.50 -0.79 -9.29
C VAL A 399 19.69 -0.37 -10.52
N ASP A 400 20.32 -0.12 -11.65
CA ASP A 400 19.67 0.28 -12.90
C ASP A 400 18.70 -0.79 -13.40
N LYS A 401 19.04 -2.09 -13.28
CA LYS A 401 18.12 -3.20 -13.59
C LYS A 401 16.85 -3.12 -12.73
N THR A 402 17.00 -2.86 -11.43
CA THR A 402 15.85 -2.67 -10.53
C THR A 402 15.02 -1.44 -10.93
N MET A 403 15.65 -0.33 -11.33
CA MET A 403 14.94 0.89 -11.72
C MET A 403 14.13 0.74 -13.01
N MET A 404 14.47 -0.21 -13.90
CA MET A 404 13.70 -0.47 -15.11
C MET A 404 12.25 -0.91 -14.82
N TYR A 405 12.00 -1.56 -13.70
CA TYR A 405 10.66 -2.06 -13.30
C TYR A 405 9.65 -0.97 -12.96
N TYR A 406 10.09 0.29 -12.83
CA TYR A 406 9.18 1.44 -12.83
C TYR A 406 8.55 1.70 -14.20
N GLY A 407 9.10 1.11 -15.28
CA GLY A 407 8.76 1.42 -16.65
C GLY A 407 9.32 2.75 -17.12
N SER A 408 8.98 3.12 -18.36
CA SER A 408 9.38 4.38 -18.97
C SER A 408 8.47 5.54 -18.54
N PRO A 409 8.83 6.81 -18.82
CA PRO A 409 7.94 7.95 -18.60
C PRO A 409 6.60 7.86 -19.33
N LEU A 410 6.54 7.10 -20.44
CA LEU A 410 5.34 6.95 -21.27
C LEU A 410 4.54 5.70 -20.95
N VAL A 411 5.19 4.65 -20.42
CA VAL A 411 4.57 3.37 -20.15
C VAL A 411 4.93 2.93 -18.74
N LYS A 412 3.94 2.90 -17.88
CA LYS A 412 4.07 2.45 -16.49
C LYS A 412 4.10 0.92 -16.45
N GLU A 413 4.93 0.37 -15.59
CA GLU A 413 4.96 -1.04 -15.25
C GLU A 413 4.48 -1.23 -13.80
N SER A 414 5.37 -1.29 -12.83
CA SER A 414 4.96 -1.31 -11.42
C SER A 414 4.75 0.09 -10.86
N ASP A 415 4.03 0.19 -9.75
CA ASP A 415 3.95 1.41 -8.95
C ASP A 415 5.30 1.73 -8.33
N PHE A 416 5.95 0.69 -7.83
CA PHE A 416 7.38 0.65 -7.48
C PHE A 416 7.87 -0.81 -7.49
N PRO A 417 9.14 -1.09 -7.80
CA PRO A 417 9.81 -2.31 -7.39
C PRO A 417 10.12 -2.25 -5.90
N PHE A 418 10.12 -3.40 -5.19
CA PHE A 418 10.56 -3.42 -3.81
C PHE A 418 12.02 -2.98 -3.67
N ASN A 419 12.25 -2.09 -2.73
CA ASN A 419 13.58 -1.63 -2.34
C ASN A 419 14.11 -2.49 -1.18
N PHE A 420 14.92 -3.47 -1.49
CA PHE A 420 15.49 -4.39 -0.53
C PHE A 420 16.91 -3.99 -0.04
N TYR A 421 17.44 -2.82 -0.46
CA TYR A 421 18.79 -2.39 -0.05
C TYR A 421 18.92 -2.16 1.46
N LEU A 422 17.84 -1.79 2.17
CA LEU A 422 17.90 -1.67 3.63
C LEU A 422 17.90 -3.03 4.36
N LEU A 423 17.66 -4.15 3.67
CA LEU A 423 17.90 -5.49 4.21
C LEU A 423 19.40 -5.74 4.47
N ASP A 424 20.29 -5.03 3.75
CA ASP A 424 21.74 -5.13 3.88
C ASP A 424 22.30 -4.30 5.05
N LEU A 425 21.44 -3.81 5.95
CA LEU A 425 21.90 -3.14 7.17
C LEU A 425 22.68 -4.12 8.05
N PRO A 426 23.97 -3.83 8.31
CA PRO A 426 24.80 -4.70 9.12
C PRO A 426 24.41 -4.63 10.59
N ARG A 427 24.89 -5.58 11.37
CA ARG A 427 24.81 -5.49 12.82
C ARG A 427 25.57 -4.25 13.30
N ASN A 428 24.88 -3.40 14.07
CA ASN A 428 25.37 -2.06 14.45
C ASN A 428 25.62 -1.18 13.19
N PRO A 429 24.56 -0.72 12.52
CA PRO A 429 24.68 0.14 11.34
C PRO A 429 25.36 1.48 11.70
N SER A 430 25.89 2.18 10.70
CA SER A 430 26.40 3.55 10.86
C SER A 430 25.52 4.55 10.12
N GLY A 431 25.54 5.82 10.56
CA GLY A 431 24.81 6.90 9.89
C GLY A 431 25.20 7.06 8.42
N LEU A 432 26.51 6.98 8.11
CA LEU A 432 27.02 7.01 6.73
C LEU A 432 26.51 5.85 5.87
N TRP A 433 26.47 4.63 6.42
CA TRP A 433 25.98 3.47 5.67
C TRP A 433 24.47 3.56 5.38
N VAL A 434 23.71 3.97 6.39
CA VAL A 434 22.26 4.22 6.21
C VAL A 434 22.02 5.30 5.14
N GLN A 435 22.77 6.42 5.20
CA GLN A 435 22.71 7.45 4.17
C GLN A 435 23.03 6.88 2.78
N HIS A 436 24.10 6.08 2.67
CA HIS A 436 24.51 5.46 1.41
C HIS A 436 23.37 4.64 0.79
N LEU A 437 22.76 3.75 1.55
CA LEU A 437 21.66 2.89 1.07
C LEU A 437 20.42 3.69 0.68
N VAL A 438 20.08 4.72 1.44
CA VAL A 438 18.96 5.63 1.12
C VAL A 438 19.25 6.40 -0.18
N LEU A 439 20.45 6.96 -0.32
CA LEU A 439 20.83 7.74 -1.50
C LEU A 439 21.04 6.85 -2.73
N LEU A 440 21.47 5.62 -2.57
CA LEU A 440 21.55 4.64 -3.66
C LEU A 440 20.19 4.51 -4.36
N TRP A 441 19.11 4.42 -3.61
CA TRP A 441 17.76 4.38 -4.19
C TRP A 441 17.32 5.72 -4.75
N MET A 442 17.39 6.77 -3.93
CA MET A 442 16.85 8.08 -4.28
C MET A 442 17.53 8.73 -5.48
N SER A 443 18.85 8.50 -5.67
CA SER A 443 19.61 9.08 -6.79
C SER A 443 19.38 8.36 -8.11
N ASN A 444 19.05 7.07 -8.08
CA ASN A 444 18.83 6.26 -9.29
C ASN A 444 17.35 6.15 -9.67
N MET A 445 16.44 6.47 -8.75
CA MET A 445 15.00 6.39 -9.03
C MET A 445 14.58 7.37 -10.13
N PRO A 446 13.83 6.94 -11.16
CA PRO A 446 13.36 7.82 -12.23
C PRO A 446 12.52 8.97 -11.68
N ALA A 447 12.69 10.16 -12.29
CA ALA A 447 12.02 11.38 -11.87
C ALA A 447 10.48 11.22 -11.85
N GLY A 448 9.84 11.64 -10.75
CA GLY A 448 8.39 11.55 -10.56
C GLY A 448 7.88 10.16 -10.21
N ARG A 449 8.77 9.22 -9.91
CA ARG A 449 8.40 7.91 -9.36
C ARG A 449 8.38 7.94 -7.83
N TRP A 450 7.86 6.89 -7.23
CA TRP A 450 7.60 6.82 -5.80
C TRP A 450 8.48 5.77 -5.14
N PRO A 451 9.24 6.08 -4.09
CA PRO A 451 10.13 5.12 -3.44
C PRO A 451 9.39 4.20 -2.48
N ASN A 452 10.00 3.06 -2.19
CA ASN A 452 9.58 2.09 -1.19
C ASN A 452 10.75 1.75 -0.25
N TRP A 453 10.45 1.33 0.97
CA TRP A 453 11.44 0.98 1.99
C TRP A 453 11.05 -0.31 2.68
N VAL A 454 11.95 -1.30 2.68
CA VAL A 454 11.77 -2.62 3.29
C VAL A 454 12.97 -2.93 4.17
N VAL A 455 12.75 -3.34 5.41
CA VAL A 455 13.81 -3.70 6.37
C VAL A 455 13.71 -5.16 6.84
N GLY A 456 12.69 -5.89 6.41
CA GLY A 456 12.46 -7.30 6.68
C GLY A 456 11.33 -7.87 5.85
N ASN A 457 11.33 -9.17 5.62
CA ASN A 457 10.26 -9.92 4.98
C ASN A 457 10.35 -11.41 5.35
N HIS A 458 9.52 -12.25 4.73
CA HIS A 458 9.48 -13.69 5.00
C HIS A 458 10.69 -14.48 4.46
N ASP A 459 11.54 -13.87 3.63
CA ASP A 459 12.75 -14.49 3.06
C ASP A 459 14.04 -14.01 3.72
N ASN A 460 14.00 -12.86 4.41
CA ASN A 460 15.17 -12.24 5.02
C ASN A 460 14.99 -12.07 6.53
N GLY A 461 16.09 -12.15 7.26
CA GLY A 461 16.10 -12.04 8.72
C GLY A 461 15.44 -10.77 9.23
N ARG A 462 14.78 -10.87 10.39
CA ARG A 462 14.14 -9.72 11.05
C ARG A 462 15.15 -8.67 11.43
N ILE A 463 14.83 -7.40 11.20
CA ILE A 463 15.74 -6.27 11.43
C ILE A 463 16.22 -6.16 12.90
N ALA A 464 15.39 -6.55 13.86
CA ALA A 464 15.76 -6.59 15.26
C ALA A 464 16.91 -7.58 15.54
N SER A 465 17.03 -8.65 14.73
CA SER A 465 18.13 -9.63 14.83
C SER A 465 19.32 -9.21 13.99
N SER A 466 19.13 -8.75 12.75
CA SER A 466 20.23 -8.40 11.83
C SER A 466 20.95 -7.13 12.27
N ALA A 467 20.26 -6.03 12.44
CA ALA A 467 20.84 -4.76 12.91
C ALA A 467 21.07 -4.75 14.43
N GLY A 468 20.23 -5.44 15.19
CA GLY A 468 20.22 -5.51 16.65
C GLY A 468 19.00 -4.79 17.27
N ARG A 469 18.45 -5.38 18.31
CA ARG A 469 17.22 -4.93 19.00
C ARG A 469 17.25 -3.46 19.41
N GLY A 470 18.43 -2.95 19.83
CA GLY A 470 18.60 -1.55 20.24
C GLY A 470 18.32 -0.54 19.12
N TYR A 471 18.39 -0.97 17.85
CA TYR A 471 18.15 -0.10 16.69
C TYR A 471 16.73 -0.18 16.11
N THR A 472 15.89 -1.10 16.60
CA THR A 472 14.52 -1.28 16.05
C THR A 472 13.74 0.03 16.03
N ARG A 473 13.80 0.83 17.10
CA ARG A 473 13.08 2.08 17.24
C ARG A 473 13.55 3.15 16.24
N VAL A 474 14.84 3.34 16.13
CA VAL A 474 15.42 4.34 15.21
C VAL A 474 15.24 3.92 13.75
N ILE A 475 15.25 2.62 13.44
CA ILE A 475 14.98 2.10 12.10
C ILE A 475 13.48 2.27 11.74
N ASN A 476 12.56 2.00 12.66
CA ASN A 476 11.14 2.31 12.47
C ASN A 476 10.93 3.82 12.21
N MET A 477 11.64 4.68 12.94
CA MET A 477 11.59 6.13 12.67
C MET A 477 12.16 6.46 11.28
N LEU A 478 13.25 5.85 10.87
CA LEU A 478 13.82 6.04 9.53
C LEU A 478 12.78 5.74 8.45
N ILE A 479 12.25 4.52 8.39
CA ILE A 479 11.35 4.10 7.30
C ILE A 479 10.02 4.86 7.29
N LEU A 480 9.51 5.25 8.48
CA LEU A 480 8.25 5.98 8.60
C LEU A 480 8.39 7.49 8.36
N THR A 481 9.60 8.04 8.33
CA THR A 481 9.87 9.47 8.04
C THR A 481 10.51 9.72 6.68
N LEU A 482 11.11 8.72 6.04
CA LEU A 482 11.57 8.82 4.65
C LEU A 482 10.41 9.08 3.68
N PRO A 483 10.65 9.71 2.50
CA PRO A 483 9.64 9.82 1.44
C PRO A 483 9.30 8.45 0.89
N GLY A 484 8.09 8.26 0.39
CA GLY A 484 7.69 6.98 -0.20
C GLY A 484 6.82 6.11 0.70
N THR A 485 6.62 4.86 0.33
CA THR A 485 5.79 3.91 1.07
C THR A 485 6.67 2.94 1.88
N PRO A 486 6.65 2.99 3.21
CA PRO A 486 7.31 1.98 4.03
C PRO A 486 6.54 0.66 3.96
N THR A 487 7.26 -0.46 3.96
CA THR A 487 6.69 -1.79 4.11
C THR A 487 7.11 -2.34 5.47
N THR A 488 6.14 -2.85 6.23
CA THR A 488 6.34 -3.44 7.55
C THR A 488 5.99 -4.92 7.50
N TYR A 489 6.92 -5.76 7.85
CA TYR A 489 6.67 -7.20 8.01
C TYR A 489 6.08 -7.46 9.40
N TYR A 490 5.08 -8.37 9.51
CA TYR A 490 4.42 -8.64 10.79
C TYR A 490 5.42 -8.89 11.91
N GLY A 491 5.20 -8.27 13.05
CA GLY A 491 6.06 -8.34 14.23
C GLY A 491 7.20 -7.31 14.28
N GLU A 492 7.50 -6.58 13.20
CA GLU A 492 8.47 -5.49 13.24
C GLU A 492 7.99 -4.34 14.15
N GLU A 493 6.69 -4.08 14.17
CA GLU A 493 6.06 -3.05 14.99
C GLU A 493 6.18 -3.32 16.49
N ILE A 494 6.45 -4.57 16.90
CA ILE A 494 6.72 -4.95 18.30
C ILE A 494 8.19 -5.31 18.56
N GLY A 495 9.02 -5.31 17.52
CA GLY A 495 10.44 -5.65 17.62
C GLY A 495 10.71 -7.14 17.78
N MET A 496 9.93 -8.01 17.12
CA MET A 496 10.19 -9.46 17.08
C MET A 496 11.56 -9.76 16.51
N GLU A 497 12.24 -10.74 17.08
CA GLU A 497 13.52 -11.28 16.62
C GLU A 497 13.37 -12.63 15.93
N ASN A 498 14.41 -13.05 15.22
CA ASN A 498 14.50 -14.40 14.65
C ASN A 498 14.54 -15.44 15.78
N ILE A 499 13.87 -16.55 15.58
CA ILE A 499 14.01 -17.70 16.49
C ILE A 499 15.22 -18.54 16.12
N ASN A 500 15.75 -19.27 17.10
CA ASN A 500 16.73 -20.32 16.85
C ASN A 500 16.00 -21.64 16.65
N ILE A 501 16.16 -22.25 15.45
CA ILE A 501 15.53 -23.51 15.11
C ILE A 501 16.55 -24.65 15.13
N PRO A 502 16.35 -25.69 15.95
CA PRO A 502 17.15 -26.89 15.89
C PRO A 502 17.06 -27.55 14.50
N HIS A 503 18.16 -28.11 14.01
CA HIS A 503 18.23 -28.74 12.69
C HIS A 503 17.12 -29.76 12.43
N SER A 504 16.73 -30.53 13.46
CA SER A 504 15.63 -31.51 13.38
C SER A 504 14.23 -30.90 13.21
N GLN A 505 14.08 -29.59 13.44
CA GLN A 505 12.80 -28.86 13.35
C GLN A 505 12.74 -27.92 12.14
N ILE A 506 13.77 -27.89 11.31
CA ILE A 506 13.80 -27.08 10.10
C ILE A 506 12.70 -27.56 9.15
N GLN A 507 11.82 -26.65 8.76
CA GLN A 507 10.75 -26.91 7.81
C GLN A 507 11.11 -26.43 6.40
N ASP A 508 11.81 -25.28 6.31
CA ASP A 508 12.17 -24.64 5.05
C ASP A 508 13.05 -25.52 4.15
N PRO A 509 12.67 -25.69 2.87
CA PRO A 509 13.48 -26.44 1.90
C PRO A 509 14.92 -25.92 1.78
N ALA A 510 15.13 -24.61 1.74
CA ALA A 510 16.47 -24.02 1.70
C ALA A 510 17.29 -24.40 2.96
N GLY A 511 16.66 -24.32 4.14
CA GLY A 511 17.27 -24.68 5.41
C GLY A 511 17.58 -26.18 5.55
N LYS A 512 16.75 -27.06 4.95
CA LYS A 512 17.04 -28.50 4.88
C LYS A 512 18.24 -28.80 4.02
N TYR A 513 18.47 -28.03 2.95
CA TYR A 513 19.64 -28.15 2.08
C TYR A 513 20.88 -27.51 2.73
N ASN A 514 20.75 -26.27 3.21
CA ASN A 514 21.78 -25.52 3.91
C ASN A 514 21.18 -24.80 5.12
N PRO A 515 21.43 -25.22 6.35
CA PRO A 515 20.84 -24.62 7.55
C PRO A 515 21.04 -23.11 7.67
N SER A 516 22.18 -22.58 7.17
CA SER A 516 22.46 -21.15 7.20
C SER A 516 21.65 -20.31 6.20
N ALA A 517 21.07 -20.95 5.18
CA ALA A 517 20.19 -20.33 4.20
C ALA A 517 18.70 -20.49 4.55
N GLY A 518 18.39 -21.08 5.72
CA GLY A 518 17.01 -21.34 6.15
C GLY A 518 16.26 -20.05 6.46
N ARG A 519 14.99 -20.00 6.04
CA ARG A 519 14.08 -18.85 6.22
C ARG A 519 13.11 -19.03 7.40
N ASP A 520 13.11 -20.17 8.07
CA ASP A 520 12.24 -20.43 9.23
C ASP A 520 12.45 -19.44 10.39
N PRO A 521 13.69 -18.99 10.72
CA PRO A 521 13.91 -18.11 11.86
C PRO A 521 13.06 -16.84 11.88
N GLN A 522 12.81 -16.22 10.74
CA GLN A 522 12.00 -15.00 10.61
C GLN A 522 10.50 -15.29 10.41
N ARG A 523 10.10 -16.53 10.23
CA ARG A 523 8.72 -16.96 9.98
C ARG A 523 7.98 -17.46 11.23
N SER A 524 8.58 -17.26 12.42
CA SER A 524 7.98 -17.65 13.70
C SER A 524 6.59 -17.02 13.89
N PRO A 525 5.67 -17.70 14.63
CA PRO A 525 4.35 -17.20 14.92
C PRO A 525 4.35 -15.81 15.56
N MET A 526 3.36 -14.99 15.20
CA MET A 526 3.15 -13.66 15.75
C MET A 526 2.88 -13.71 17.25
N GLN A 527 3.44 -12.74 17.99
CA GLN A 527 3.34 -12.67 19.45
C GLN A 527 2.21 -11.69 19.85
N TRP A 528 0.99 -12.25 20.06
CA TRP A 528 -0.19 -11.44 20.38
C TRP A 528 -0.30 -11.17 21.90
N THR A 529 -0.11 -12.20 22.73
CA THR A 529 -0.25 -12.12 24.20
C THR A 529 0.89 -12.86 24.90
N GLY A 530 0.95 -12.73 26.24
CA GLY A 530 1.86 -13.51 27.07
C GLY A 530 1.39 -14.94 27.37
N ASP A 531 0.25 -15.35 26.82
CA ASP A 531 -0.32 -16.69 27.03
C ASP A 531 0.36 -17.79 26.21
N MET A 532 -0.10 -19.02 26.38
CA MET A 532 0.40 -20.18 25.65
C MET A 532 0.44 -19.90 24.13
N ASN A 533 1.52 -20.34 23.48
CA ASN A 533 1.78 -20.12 22.06
C ASN A 533 1.72 -18.64 21.64
N ALA A 534 2.06 -17.73 22.57
CA ALA A 534 2.03 -16.28 22.34
C ALA A 534 0.63 -15.74 21.93
N GLY A 535 -0.46 -16.43 22.27
CA GLY A 535 -1.79 -16.12 21.80
C GLY A 535 -1.99 -16.30 20.29
N PHE A 536 -1.04 -16.90 19.60
CA PHE A 536 -1.14 -17.23 18.18
C PHE A 536 -2.15 -18.35 17.93
N SER A 537 -2.12 -19.42 18.76
CA SER A 537 -2.91 -20.62 18.62
C SER A 537 -3.33 -21.16 19.99
N ASN A 538 -4.50 -21.77 20.01
CA ASN A 538 -4.99 -22.52 21.18
C ASN A 538 -4.59 -24.02 21.15
N VAL A 539 -3.77 -24.43 20.16
CA VAL A 539 -3.30 -25.82 20.05
C VAL A 539 -2.51 -26.22 21.30
N THR A 540 -2.77 -27.41 21.80
CA THR A 540 -2.04 -28.00 22.94
C THR A 540 -0.75 -28.70 22.52
N ASN A 541 -0.63 -29.01 21.22
CA ASN A 541 0.57 -29.57 20.60
C ASN A 541 1.46 -28.45 20.08
N ALA A 542 2.52 -28.78 19.36
CA ALA A 542 3.42 -27.79 18.78
C ALA A 542 2.75 -27.01 17.63
N THR A 543 2.97 -25.70 17.57
CA THR A 543 2.71 -24.87 16.39
C THR A 543 3.62 -25.29 15.23
N TRP A 544 3.28 -24.93 13.98
CA TRP A 544 4.06 -25.30 12.77
C TRP A 544 5.54 -24.91 12.83
N LEU A 545 5.87 -23.77 13.49
CA LEU A 545 7.20 -23.36 13.94
C LEU A 545 7.11 -22.93 15.41
N PRO A 546 8.19 -23.06 16.20
CA PRO A 546 8.20 -22.59 17.58
C PRO A 546 7.92 -21.08 17.67
N VAL A 547 7.25 -20.65 18.74
CA VAL A 547 7.15 -19.25 19.10
C VAL A 547 8.47 -18.78 19.73
N HIS A 548 8.80 -17.49 19.58
CA HIS A 548 10.01 -16.92 20.19
C HIS A 548 9.88 -16.96 21.73
N PRO A 549 10.89 -17.37 22.48
CA PRO A 549 10.78 -17.59 23.94
C PRO A 549 10.51 -16.31 24.75
N ASP A 550 10.74 -15.11 24.18
CA ASP A 550 10.49 -13.83 24.87
C ASP A 550 9.03 -13.34 24.76
N TYR A 551 8.12 -14.13 24.18
CA TYR A 551 6.73 -13.73 23.93
C TYR A 551 5.99 -13.29 25.20
N SER A 552 6.40 -13.73 26.39
CA SER A 552 5.82 -13.28 27.65
C SER A 552 6.04 -11.78 27.93
N SER A 553 7.08 -11.18 27.34
CA SER A 553 7.43 -9.76 27.51
C SER A 553 7.34 -8.96 26.21
N VAL A 554 7.57 -9.60 25.07
CA VAL A 554 7.48 -8.97 23.74
C VAL A 554 6.23 -9.49 23.05
N ASN A 555 5.12 -8.78 23.20
CA ASN A 555 3.85 -9.11 22.57
C ASN A 555 2.98 -7.87 22.40
N VAL A 556 1.97 -7.99 21.56
CA VAL A 556 1.06 -6.88 21.22
C VAL A 556 0.29 -6.37 22.45
N GLU A 557 -0.24 -7.28 23.28
CA GLU A 557 -1.05 -6.92 24.45
C GLU A 557 -0.25 -6.11 25.46
N THR A 558 0.91 -6.64 25.88
CA THR A 558 1.80 -5.96 26.84
C THR A 558 2.26 -4.60 26.31
N GLN A 559 2.63 -4.55 25.01
CA GLN A 559 3.10 -3.31 24.40
C GLN A 559 1.99 -2.28 24.14
N LYS A 560 0.73 -2.69 23.95
CA LYS A 560 -0.41 -1.77 23.93
C LYS A 560 -0.64 -1.06 25.29
N ALA A 561 -0.33 -1.73 26.40
CA ALA A 561 -0.44 -1.18 27.74
C ALA A 561 0.73 -0.25 28.11
N ASP A 562 1.88 -0.35 27.44
CA ASP A 562 3.08 0.46 27.67
C ASP A 562 3.21 1.58 26.65
N SER A 563 2.98 2.83 27.04
CA SER A 563 3.15 4.01 26.20
C SER A 563 4.59 4.26 25.71
N GLY A 564 5.58 3.67 26.38
CA GLY A 564 6.99 3.71 26.01
C GLY A 564 7.44 2.56 25.11
N SER A 565 6.55 1.64 24.72
CA SER A 565 6.86 0.46 23.92
C SER A 565 7.23 0.78 22.46
N VAL A 566 7.81 -0.22 21.78
CA VAL A 566 8.10 -0.14 20.33
C VAL A 566 6.79 0.04 19.53
N LEU A 567 5.75 -0.70 19.90
CA LEU A 567 4.43 -0.65 19.28
C LEU A 567 3.76 0.73 19.42
N ALA A 568 3.80 1.29 20.65
CA ALA A 568 3.24 2.62 20.90
C ALA A 568 3.96 3.69 20.07
N GLN A 569 5.29 3.59 19.96
CA GLN A 569 6.10 4.46 19.13
C GLN A 569 5.81 4.30 17.64
N TYR A 570 5.73 3.08 17.13
CA TYR A 570 5.37 2.81 15.74
C TYR A 570 4.00 3.45 15.39
N ARG A 571 3.01 3.26 16.26
CA ARG A 571 1.69 3.86 16.11
C ARG A 571 1.74 5.39 16.05
N LEU A 572 2.51 6.03 16.94
CA LEU A 572 2.68 7.49 16.94
C LEU A 572 3.35 8.00 15.67
N LEU A 573 4.40 7.31 15.18
CA LEU A 573 5.09 7.64 13.93
C LEU A 573 4.16 7.49 12.72
N SER A 574 3.39 6.41 12.65
CA SER A 574 2.41 6.19 11.60
C SER A 574 1.35 7.30 11.58
N ARG A 575 0.84 7.71 12.75
CA ARG A 575 -0.10 8.84 12.88
C ARG A 575 0.54 10.16 12.45
N LEU A 576 1.75 10.46 12.95
CA LEU A 576 2.48 11.67 12.59
C LEU A 576 2.69 11.75 11.08
N ARG A 577 3.08 10.63 10.44
CA ARG A 577 3.21 10.57 8.99
C ARG A 577 1.89 10.89 8.27
N GLN A 578 0.76 10.39 8.76
CA GLN A 578 -0.55 10.61 8.13
C GLN A 578 -1.10 12.02 8.36
N SER A 579 -0.78 12.67 9.49
CA SER A 579 -1.24 14.02 9.79
C SER A 579 -0.40 15.11 9.12
N GLU A 580 0.90 14.83 8.84
CA GLU A 580 1.86 15.82 8.42
C GLU A 580 2.22 15.69 6.94
N LEU A 581 1.70 16.60 6.11
CA LEU A 581 1.95 16.63 4.68
C LEU A 581 3.45 16.67 4.30
N PRO A 582 4.33 17.41 5.02
CA PRO A 582 5.76 17.35 4.73
C PRO A 582 6.35 15.94 4.87
N LEU A 583 5.86 15.11 5.82
CA LEU A 583 6.31 13.74 5.98
C LEU A 583 5.71 12.80 4.94
N GLN A 584 4.52 13.09 4.42
CA GLN A 584 3.90 12.30 3.37
C GLN A 584 4.56 12.53 2.01
N ARG A 585 4.58 13.77 1.53
CA ARG A 585 4.93 14.14 0.14
C ARG A 585 5.99 15.22 0.01
N GLY A 586 6.55 15.68 1.12
CA GLY A 586 7.53 16.75 1.13
C GLY A 586 8.89 16.37 0.51
N TRP A 587 9.70 17.38 0.25
CA TRP A 587 11.08 17.24 -0.13
C TRP A 587 11.87 16.43 0.88
N PHE A 588 12.83 15.69 0.39
CA PHE A 588 13.82 14.97 1.19
C PHE A 588 15.19 15.56 0.92
N CYS A 589 15.80 16.17 1.91
CA CYS A 589 17.11 16.79 1.82
C CYS A 589 18.03 16.24 2.90
N PRO A 590 18.99 15.36 2.59
CA PRO A 590 20.01 14.97 3.55
C PRO A 590 20.89 16.17 3.90
N VAL A 591 21.12 16.41 5.20
CA VAL A 591 21.84 17.57 5.71
C VAL A 591 23.11 17.22 6.47
N HIS A 592 23.14 16.05 7.10
CA HIS A 592 24.32 15.59 7.84
C HIS A 592 24.38 14.05 7.88
N ALA A 593 25.57 13.51 7.72
CA ALA A 593 25.86 12.12 8.08
C ALA A 593 27.30 11.96 8.52
N ASP A 594 27.49 11.18 9.57
CA ASP A 594 28.78 10.74 10.07
C ASP A 594 28.71 9.26 10.48
N THR A 595 29.69 8.76 11.20
CA THR A 595 29.71 7.37 11.65
C THR A 595 28.52 7.01 12.52
N ASN A 596 27.99 7.96 13.31
CA ASN A 596 26.93 7.74 14.28
C ASN A 596 25.58 8.21 13.77
N VAL A 597 25.51 9.39 13.17
CA VAL A 597 24.26 10.10 12.90
C VAL A 597 23.98 10.19 11.40
N PHE A 598 22.71 10.01 11.05
CA PHE A 598 22.16 10.42 9.76
C PHE A 598 20.99 11.39 10.00
N SER A 599 20.99 12.54 9.31
CA SER A 599 19.90 13.51 9.42
C SER A 599 19.47 14.09 8.07
N PHE A 600 18.18 14.41 7.98
CA PHE A 600 17.57 14.95 6.77
C PHE A 600 16.36 15.83 7.07
N LEU A 601 16.04 16.73 6.13
CA LEU A 601 14.87 17.58 6.19
C LEU A 601 13.70 16.97 5.42
N ARG A 602 12.50 17.25 5.91
CA ARG A 602 11.23 17.01 5.22
C ARG A 602 10.46 18.33 5.18
N GLU A 603 10.42 18.95 4.01
CA GLU A 603 9.76 20.22 3.75
C GLU A 603 8.75 20.08 2.62
N LEU A 604 7.65 20.83 2.70
CA LEU A 604 6.68 20.92 1.61
C LEU A 604 6.47 22.38 1.26
N ASP A 605 6.67 22.71 -0.02
CA ASP A 605 6.52 24.07 -0.52
C ASP A 605 5.15 24.64 -0.16
N GLY A 606 5.17 25.85 0.37
CA GLY A 606 3.96 26.57 0.74
C GLY A 606 3.45 26.34 2.15
N LEU A 607 3.97 25.38 2.88
CA LEU A 607 3.73 25.25 4.31
C LEU A 607 4.74 26.08 5.10
N ASP A 608 4.32 26.51 6.28
CA ASP A 608 5.14 27.31 7.18
C ASP A 608 5.89 26.46 8.23
N HIS A 609 5.68 25.15 8.22
CA HIS A 609 6.35 24.21 9.08
C HIS A 609 6.98 23.07 8.29
N ALA A 610 8.07 22.56 8.82
CA ALA A 610 8.87 21.49 8.25
C ALA A 610 9.50 20.66 9.38
N PHE A 611 10.15 19.56 9.02
CA PHE A 611 10.74 18.63 9.99
C PHE A 611 12.20 18.35 9.67
N LEU A 612 13.01 18.36 10.72
CA LEU A 612 14.32 17.72 10.75
C LEU A 612 14.17 16.36 11.41
N VAL A 613 14.66 15.32 10.78
CA VAL A 613 14.81 13.98 11.35
C VAL A 613 16.27 13.75 11.62
N LEU A 614 16.62 13.38 12.88
CA LEU A 614 17.97 13.09 13.31
C LEU A 614 17.98 11.68 13.93
N LEU A 615 18.82 10.80 13.41
CA LEU A 615 18.87 9.37 13.73
C LEU A 615 20.27 8.99 14.17
N ASN A 616 20.43 8.62 15.42
CA ASN A 616 21.71 8.16 15.97
C ASN A 616 21.80 6.63 15.89
N PHE A 617 22.65 6.14 15.02
CA PHE A 617 23.01 4.72 14.88
C PHE A 617 24.29 4.37 15.66
N GLY A 618 24.88 5.34 16.36
CA GLY A 618 26.04 5.14 17.21
C GLY A 618 25.74 4.30 18.46
N LYS A 619 26.77 3.80 19.09
CA LYS A 619 26.70 3.01 20.33
C LYS A 619 26.69 3.86 21.59
N GLU A 620 26.90 5.16 21.44
CA GLU A 620 27.01 6.13 22.52
C GLU A 620 26.17 7.36 22.25
N ALA A 621 25.85 8.10 23.31
CA ALA A 621 25.23 9.39 23.19
C ALA A 621 26.14 10.36 22.42
N THR A 622 25.58 11.16 21.55
CA THR A 622 26.30 12.16 20.75
C THR A 622 25.58 13.50 20.74
N VAL A 623 26.32 14.55 20.41
CA VAL A 623 25.78 15.89 20.19
C VAL A 623 26.09 16.30 18.77
N THR A 624 25.07 16.51 17.97
CA THR A 624 25.21 16.91 16.57
C THR A 624 25.10 18.42 16.43
N ASP A 625 26.07 19.04 15.75
CA ASP A 625 26.07 20.46 15.42
C ASP A 625 25.64 20.67 13.95
N LEU A 626 24.50 21.32 13.76
CA LEU A 626 23.94 21.69 12.46
C LEU A 626 23.99 23.20 12.20
N SER A 627 24.88 23.95 12.86
CA SER A 627 25.02 25.41 12.68
C SER A 627 25.29 25.81 11.24
N ALA A 628 26.00 24.96 10.49
CA ALA A 628 26.31 25.16 9.07
C ALA A 628 25.09 25.01 8.13
N VAL A 629 23.98 24.43 8.60
CA VAL A 629 22.76 24.23 7.80
C VAL A 629 21.97 25.53 7.82
N ALA A 630 22.06 26.31 6.74
CA ALA A 630 21.47 27.63 6.63
C ALA A 630 19.93 27.61 6.63
N GLU A 631 19.34 26.51 6.17
CA GLU A 631 17.89 26.30 6.09
C GLU A 631 17.24 26.17 7.47
N LEU A 632 17.99 25.77 8.48
CA LEU A 632 17.47 25.57 9.85
C LEU A 632 17.50 26.87 10.66
N PRO A 633 16.41 27.22 11.39
CA PRO A 633 16.44 28.27 12.38
C PRO A 633 17.31 27.85 13.60
N ASP A 634 17.67 28.79 14.44
CA ASP A 634 18.53 28.52 15.59
C ASP A 634 17.92 27.58 16.62
N TRP A 635 16.59 27.49 16.68
CA TRP A 635 15.84 26.67 17.63
C TRP A 635 14.84 25.76 16.93
N LEU A 636 14.83 24.50 17.34
CA LEU A 636 13.94 23.45 16.84
C LEU A 636 13.12 22.89 17.99
N THR A 637 11.89 22.42 17.71
CA THR A 637 10.99 21.84 18.73
C THR A 637 10.90 20.33 18.51
N VAL A 638 11.24 19.54 19.52
CA VAL A 638 11.09 18.08 19.49
C VAL A 638 9.62 17.73 19.45
N VAL A 639 9.15 17.11 18.39
CA VAL A 639 7.79 16.59 18.25
C VAL A 639 7.72 15.16 18.73
N MET A 640 8.76 14.37 18.43
CA MET A 640 8.83 12.96 18.80
C MET A 640 10.28 12.52 19.02
N THR A 641 10.46 11.64 20.00
CA THR A 641 11.73 10.94 20.28
C THR A 641 11.48 9.45 20.44
N THR A 642 12.47 8.63 20.12
CA THR A 642 12.45 7.18 20.37
C THR A 642 12.90 6.82 21.79
N ALA A 643 13.56 7.73 22.50
CA ALA A 643 13.88 7.59 23.91
C ALA A 643 12.71 7.97 24.83
N SER A 644 12.80 7.61 26.10
CA SER A 644 11.83 8.05 27.09
C SER A 644 11.97 9.57 27.32
N GLY A 645 10.96 10.34 26.96
CA GLY A 645 10.96 11.80 27.18
C GLY A 645 9.81 12.50 26.44
N ALA A 646 9.37 13.62 26.99
CA ALA A 646 8.27 14.37 26.43
C ALA A 646 8.70 15.19 25.20
N GLY A 647 7.87 15.17 24.16
CA GLY A 647 7.89 16.18 23.10
C GLY A 647 7.70 17.60 23.66
N GLY A 648 7.92 18.61 22.85
CA GLY A 648 7.72 20.01 23.18
C GLY A 648 8.96 20.75 23.66
N ARG A 649 10.05 20.07 24.01
CA ARG A 649 11.32 20.75 24.36
C ARG A 649 11.95 21.41 23.13
N ARG A 650 12.52 22.59 23.32
CA ARG A 650 13.25 23.30 22.27
C ARG A 650 14.74 23.04 22.41
N LEU A 651 15.39 22.74 21.28
CA LEU A 651 16.82 22.47 21.21
C LEU A 651 17.48 23.42 20.20
N PRO A 652 18.69 23.96 20.51
CA PRO A 652 19.42 24.77 19.55
C PRO A 652 20.03 23.87 18.45
N LYS A 653 19.99 24.30 17.20
CA LYS A 653 20.60 23.55 16.07
C LYS A 653 22.08 23.28 16.21
N ALA A 654 22.78 24.13 16.98
CA ALA A 654 24.22 23.98 17.28
C ALA A 654 24.51 22.85 18.28
N SER A 655 23.50 22.31 18.95
CA SER A 655 23.68 21.29 19.98
C SER A 655 22.44 20.42 20.11
N LEU A 656 22.37 19.37 19.28
CA LEU A 656 21.29 18.40 19.26
C LEU A 656 21.77 17.09 19.90
N PRO A 657 21.46 16.87 21.20
CA PRO A 657 21.84 15.65 21.90
C PRO A 657 20.94 14.50 21.46
N SER A 658 21.53 13.32 21.27
CA SER A 658 20.83 12.06 21.02
C SER A 658 21.52 10.90 21.70
N GLU A 659 20.77 10.01 22.34
CA GLU A 659 21.27 8.78 22.95
C GLU A 659 21.60 7.72 21.89
N ALA A 660 22.31 6.66 22.28
CA ALA A 660 22.59 5.53 21.42
C ALA A 660 21.28 4.89 20.91
N GLY A 661 21.13 4.73 19.59
CA GLY A 661 19.92 4.19 18.98
C GLY A 661 18.70 5.11 19.05
N GLU A 662 18.88 6.39 19.44
CA GLU A 662 17.78 7.37 19.48
C GLU A 662 17.55 8.05 18.14
N GLY A 663 16.28 8.25 17.81
CA GLY A 663 15.82 9.11 16.74
C GLY A 663 14.99 10.28 17.28
N LEU A 664 15.13 11.44 16.66
CA LEU A 664 14.40 12.67 16.94
C LEU A 664 13.69 13.16 15.70
N VAL A 665 12.42 13.52 15.82
CA VAL A 665 11.69 14.33 14.85
C VAL A 665 11.50 15.72 15.44
N LEU A 666 12.10 16.73 14.81
CA LEU A 666 12.09 18.11 15.25
C LEU A 666 11.35 18.98 14.23
N GLN A 667 10.39 19.74 14.70
CA GLN A 667 9.64 20.69 13.90
C GLN A 667 10.28 22.07 13.94
N TYR A 668 10.22 22.78 12.82
CA TYR A 668 10.66 24.17 12.70
C TYR A 668 9.80 24.97 11.71
N SER A 669 9.90 26.31 11.78
CA SER A 669 9.24 27.18 10.79
C SER A 669 10.12 27.32 9.56
N SER A 670 9.61 26.88 8.41
CA SER A 670 10.31 26.97 7.12
C SER A 670 10.17 28.34 6.45
N GLY A 671 9.33 29.25 7.00
CA GLY A 671 9.05 30.56 6.41
C GLY A 671 8.36 30.49 5.05
N ARG A 672 7.61 29.41 4.76
CA ARG A 672 6.93 29.15 3.47
C ARG A 672 7.88 29.21 2.27
N ARG A 673 9.02 28.56 2.39
CA ARG A 673 10.02 28.51 1.33
C ARG A 673 9.49 27.76 0.10
N TYR A 674 10.01 28.16 -1.05
CA TYR A 674 9.76 27.51 -2.34
C TYR A 674 11.08 27.09 -2.94
N HIS A 675 11.23 25.80 -3.14
CA HIS A 675 12.39 25.25 -3.84
C HIS A 675 12.17 25.41 -5.35
N ALA A 676 12.51 26.56 -5.91
CA ALA A 676 12.32 26.87 -7.34
C ALA A 676 13.06 25.90 -8.27
N ARG A 677 14.13 25.30 -7.79
CA ARG A 677 14.84 24.13 -8.36
C ARG A 677 15.30 23.24 -7.21
N PRO A 678 15.23 21.90 -7.34
CA PRO A 678 15.92 21.07 -6.38
C PRO A 678 17.39 21.49 -6.37
N ASP A 679 17.89 21.91 -5.23
CA ASP A 679 19.32 21.86 -4.98
C ASP A 679 19.73 20.40 -5.31
N ALA A 680 20.90 20.18 -5.91
CA ALA A 680 21.39 18.85 -6.28
C ALA A 680 21.37 17.83 -5.13
N ARG A 681 21.16 18.31 -3.89
CA ARG A 681 21.07 17.52 -2.64
C ARG A 681 19.64 17.13 -2.22
N CYS A 682 18.59 17.70 -2.84
CA CYS A 682 17.21 17.49 -2.40
C CYS A 682 16.40 16.71 -3.44
N PHE A 683 15.60 15.77 -2.98
CA PHE A 683 14.77 14.92 -3.81
C PHE A 683 13.28 15.21 -3.58
N VAL A 684 12.50 15.25 -4.66
CA VAL A 684 11.06 15.49 -4.64
C VAL A 684 10.36 14.22 -5.12
N SER A 685 9.40 13.78 -4.35
CA SER A 685 8.55 12.64 -4.74
C SER A 685 7.46 13.03 -5.75
N GLU A 686 7.07 14.32 -5.81
CA GLU A 686 6.09 14.84 -6.77
C GLU A 686 6.50 16.23 -7.26
N LYS A 687 6.12 16.60 -8.51
CA LYS A 687 6.43 17.94 -9.05
C LYS A 687 5.70 19.01 -8.25
N ALA A 688 6.45 19.90 -7.61
CA ALA A 688 5.97 21.02 -6.80
C ALA A 688 5.20 22.12 -7.60
N CYS A 689 4.80 21.89 -8.85
CA CYS A 689 4.14 22.85 -9.71
C CYS A 689 2.78 23.38 -9.19
N TYR A 690 2.13 22.65 -8.30
CA TYR A 690 0.75 22.94 -7.90
C TYR A 690 0.62 23.95 -6.75
N LEU A 691 1.63 24.09 -5.91
CA LEU A 691 1.53 24.94 -4.71
C LEU A 691 1.69 26.44 -4.95
N ARG A 692 2.15 26.88 -6.14
CA ARG A 692 2.26 28.30 -6.47
C ARG A 692 0.92 29.03 -6.43
N VAL A 693 -0.17 28.37 -6.74
CA VAL A 693 -1.49 29.01 -6.88
C VAL A 693 -2.29 28.97 -5.58
N VAL A 694 -2.15 27.89 -4.79
CA VAL A 694 -2.82 27.79 -3.47
C VAL A 694 -2.36 28.92 -2.55
N ASN A 695 -1.10 29.36 -2.63
CA ASN A 695 -0.60 30.46 -1.83
C ASN A 695 -1.07 31.86 -2.26
N LEU A 696 -1.55 32.04 -3.49
CA LEU A 696 -2.22 33.27 -3.89
C LEU A 696 -3.60 33.43 -3.23
N LEU A 697 -4.25 32.29 -2.93
CA LEU A 697 -5.58 32.27 -2.30
C LEU A 697 -5.53 32.38 -0.77
N TYR A 698 -4.42 31.98 -0.13
CA TYR A 698 -4.20 32.20 1.32
C TYR A 698 -3.65 33.59 1.66
N LYS A 699 -3.36 34.45 0.67
CA LYS A 699 -2.98 35.85 0.89
C LYS A 699 -4.15 36.81 0.79
N CYS A 700 -5.31 36.34 0.46
CA CYS A 700 -6.57 37.05 0.63
C CYS A 700 -7.29 36.52 1.86
#